data_486c4f7e26fa11ddc076efabaeaf23e5
#
_entry.id   486c4f7e26fa11ddc076efabaeaf23e5
#
_cell.length_a   1.000
_cell.length_b   1.000
_cell.length_c   1.000
_cell.angle_alpha   90.00
_cell.angle_beta   90.00
_cell.angle_gamma   90.00
#
_symmetry.space_group_name_H-M   'P 1'
#
loop_
_entity.id
_entity.type
_entity.pdbx_description
1 polymer ?
#
loop_
_entity_poly.entity_id
_entity_poly.type
_entity_poly.pdbx_seq_one_letter_code
_entity_poly.pdbx_strand_id
1 'polypeptide(L)'
;MNDRRWLLAAPLLLLGLGLGAQRFLLPDDAPPPPESTPTPDARASNAPAPAPTPGAVRIPAAANGHRTWVLGSQFVYDLDARQQLSFAQQGARAGETLTIHFQGELTMAVVGGQGDRLDTQVQVRTARFDFQSDGQDALDANARERVLGHLQQPFYVTYTRQGAALLTHFEREVDPLTQNLLRSLVAATQFVKPLTGQTAWEAQELDVTGQYVADYQPAPGERRYTRRKLRYLRMASPTGLRPLEAGMHITVDATTDFGLGEEGWPATVHSREHVAVESGPDLPTALADSEVRLTRSDVRRVPALIGSLDLRRQHLGSSTLATQVYAAQDPKAELRRLVAGAKLTDLVGALRALPPGTASSGEATSQLMNRLRALFTLEPDKALAVPELLRGEKDRNVYSSLIGSLSAASTPEALSALSQVMTDGQQGLRTRVDAAAGLGMAPQPTQEGIAALREMAQSPETDVRSTATLALGNAARNLEEQKSPDADNLLRELAQSVAAASTPEARALRLRALGNTASPEVLAVIQDALRDTSPIVREAAIEALRLIPGATADQLLAMRMVDDPAPEVRRAAIFATSFRALPGFLPVFERALRTDAVDAVRNDVVRLLGERVTQLSGAADLLAWAGHNDPNGDIRHTALAYLAPRLPTTPQGP
;
A
#
# COMPACT_ATOMS: atom_id res chain seq x y z
N MET A 1 -19.46 -16.51 24.83
CA MET A 1 -18.06 -16.04 24.98
C MET A 1 -17.23 -17.03 24.22
N ASN A 2 -17.06 -16.83 22.91
CA ASN A 2 -16.18 -17.63 22.08
C ASN A 2 -15.08 -16.69 21.59
N ASP A 3 -13.93 -16.88 22.20
CA ASP A 3 -12.71 -16.12 21.87
C ASP A 3 -12.23 -16.44 20.47
N ARG A 4 -12.51 -15.53 19.54
CA ARG A 4 -11.98 -15.56 18.17
C ARG A 4 -10.63 -14.88 18.04
N ARG A 5 -9.87 -14.74 19.13
CA ARG A 5 -8.53 -14.11 19.15
C ARG A 5 -7.45 -14.90 18.42
N TRP A 6 -7.66 -16.21 18.20
CA TRP A 6 -6.74 -17.05 17.43
C TRP A 6 -6.60 -16.64 15.95
N LEU A 7 -7.59 -15.91 15.40
CA LEU A 7 -7.50 -15.38 14.03
C LEU A 7 -6.41 -14.32 13.84
N LEU A 8 -5.81 -13.78 14.90
CA LEU A 8 -4.70 -12.82 14.82
C LEU A 8 -3.32 -13.51 14.76
N ALA A 9 -3.20 -14.74 15.27
CA ALA A 9 -1.98 -15.55 15.16
C ALA A 9 -1.95 -16.37 13.85
N ALA A 10 -3.11 -16.73 13.35
CA ALA A 10 -3.29 -17.45 12.09
C ALA A 10 -2.61 -16.80 10.85
N PRO A 11 -2.45 -15.45 10.73
CA PRO A 11 -1.78 -14.87 9.59
C PRO A 11 -0.37 -15.40 9.34
N LEU A 12 0.30 -15.93 10.34
CA LEU A 12 1.74 -16.19 10.27
C LEU A 12 2.13 -17.51 9.65
N LEU A 13 1.25 -18.51 9.71
CA LEU A 13 1.47 -19.81 9.10
C LEU A 13 0.39 -20.19 8.09
N LEU A 14 -0.79 -19.60 8.15
CA LEU A 14 -1.71 -19.47 7.02
C LEU A 14 -1.06 -18.71 5.83
N LEU A 15 0.19 -18.34 5.99
CA LEU A 15 1.08 -17.71 5.04
C LEU A 15 1.24 -18.49 3.74
N GLY A 16 1.03 -19.77 3.77
CA GLY A 16 0.90 -20.56 2.56
C GLY A 16 -0.55 -20.68 2.07
N LEU A 17 -1.56 -20.62 2.93
CA LEU A 17 -2.85 -21.20 2.59
C LEU A 17 -4.08 -20.26 2.65
N GLY A 18 -4.00 -19.06 3.23
CA GLY A 18 -5.13 -18.10 3.19
C GLY A 18 -6.46 -18.60 3.76
N LEU A 19 -6.43 -19.62 4.61
CA LEU A 19 -7.60 -20.34 5.07
C LEU A 19 -7.86 -20.12 6.55
N GLY A 20 -8.67 -19.14 6.88
CA GLY A 20 -9.48 -19.24 8.10
C GLY A 20 -10.66 -20.17 7.83
N ALA A 21 -10.93 -21.09 8.75
CA ALA A 21 -12.04 -22.04 8.67
C ALA A 21 -13.39 -21.31 8.52
N GLN A 22 -13.74 -20.98 7.31
CA GLN A 22 -15.11 -20.71 6.85
C GLN A 22 -15.24 -21.33 5.47
N ARG A 23 -16.24 -22.18 5.29
CA ARG A 23 -16.68 -22.71 4.02
C ARG A 23 -16.49 -21.66 2.95
N PHE A 24 -15.66 -21.96 1.94
CA PHE A 24 -15.47 -21.15 0.75
C PHE A 24 -16.79 -21.02 0.00
N LEU A 25 -17.58 -20.01 0.35
CA LEU A 25 -18.57 -19.45 -0.54
C LEU A 25 -17.80 -18.45 -1.41
N LEU A 26 -17.28 -18.91 -2.52
CA LEU A 26 -16.93 -18.05 -3.64
C LEU A 26 -18.25 -17.46 -4.17
N PRO A 27 -18.34 -16.17 -4.49
CA PRO A 27 -19.56 -15.62 -5.06
C PRO A 27 -19.87 -16.32 -6.38
N ASP A 28 -21.01 -17.01 -6.42
CA ASP A 28 -21.67 -17.48 -7.62
C ASP A 28 -22.34 -16.31 -8.32
N ASP A 29 -21.61 -15.43 -8.98
CA ASP A 29 -22.20 -14.48 -9.94
C ASP A 29 -21.09 -13.82 -10.74
N ALA A 30 -20.55 -14.55 -11.72
CA ALA A 30 -19.95 -13.95 -12.90
C ALA A 30 -20.83 -14.32 -14.10
N PRO A 31 -21.33 -13.37 -14.91
CA PRO A 31 -22.09 -13.70 -16.11
C PRO A 31 -21.24 -14.51 -17.08
N PRO A 32 -21.83 -15.50 -17.78
CA PRO A 32 -21.11 -16.31 -18.73
C PRO A 32 -20.56 -15.45 -19.88
N PRO A 33 -19.35 -15.74 -20.38
CA PRO A 33 -18.82 -15.08 -21.55
C PRO A 33 -19.69 -15.36 -22.78
N PRO A 34 -19.79 -14.42 -23.73
CA PRO A 34 -20.64 -14.60 -24.91
C PRO A 34 -20.15 -15.76 -25.77
N GLU A 35 -21.08 -16.59 -26.17
CA GLU A 35 -20.87 -17.71 -27.09
C GLU A 35 -20.20 -17.26 -28.38
N SER A 36 -19.01 -17.80 -28.63
CA SER A 36 -18.32 -17.64 -29.92
C SER A 36 -18.92 -18.63 -30.94
N THR A 37 -19.49 -18.10 -32.01
CA THR A 37 -19.94 -18.83 -33.20
C THR A 37 -18.80 -19.62 -33.84
N PRO A 38 -19.04 -20.86 -34.30
CA PRO A 38 -18.01 -21.66 -34.94
C PRO A 38 -17.77 -21.21 -36.40
N THR A 39 -16.53 -20.96 -36.73
CA THR A 39 -16.06 -20.78 -38.13
C THR A 39 -15.59 -22.12 -38.70
N PRO A 40 -15.84 -22.42 -39.98
CA PRO A 40 -15.73 -23.80 -40.50
C PRO A 40 -14.31 -24.23 -40.87
N ASP A 41 -14.15 -25.53 -40.82
CA ASP A 41 -13.02 -26.36 -41.21
C ASP A 41 -12.23 -25.89 -42.45
N ALA A 42 -10.90 -25.81 -42.28
CA ALA A 42 -9.95 -25.95 -43.35
C ALA A 42 -8.98 -27.08 -43.00
N ARG A 43 -9.24 -28.27 -43.55
CA ARG A 43 -8.31 -29.38 -43.56
C ARG A 43 -7.10 -29.03 -44.43
N ALA A 44 -5.91 -29.06 -43.83
CA ALA A 44 -4.68 -29.32 -44.54
C ALA A 44 -3.81 -30.25 -43.69
N SER A 45 -3.77 -31.49 -44.10
CA SER A 45 -2.85 -32.53 -43.67
C SER A 45 -1.42 -32.13 -44.06
N ASN A 46 -0.54 -31.97 -43.06
CA ASN A 46 0.89 -32.14 -43.20
C ASN A 46 1.43 -32.65 -41.86
N ALA A 47 1.69 -33.95 -41.80
CA ALA A 47 2.42 -34.55 -40.68
C ALA A 47 3.84 -33.97 -40.64
N PRO A 48 4.32 -33.41 -39.54
CA PRO A 48 5.73 -33.05 -39.41
C PRO A 48 6.58 -34.32 -39.26
N ALA A 49 7.72 -34.31 -39.96
CA ALA A 49 8.77 -35.34 -39.85
C ALA A 49 9.20 -35.50 -38.36
N PRO A 50 9.64 -36.68 -37.94
CA PRO A 50 10.07 -36.94 -36.57
C PRO A 50 11.22 -35.99 -36.21
N ALA A 51 11.07 -35.23 -35.11
CA ALA A 51 12.10 -34.38 -34.59
C ALA A 51 13.35 -35.19 -34.25
N PRO A 52 14.57 -34.69 -34.55
CA PRO A 52 15.79 -35.37 -34.20
C PRO A 52 15.86 -35.55 -32.68
N THR A 53 16.24 -36.72 -32.23
CA THR A 53 16.49 -37.08 -30.83
C THR A 53 17.43 -36.02 -30.23
N PRO A 54 17.08 -35.31 -29.15
CA PRO A 54 17.93 -34.29 -28.57
C PRO A 54 19.21 -34.93 -28.03
N GLY A 55 20.35 -34.64 -28.66
CA GLY A 55 21.65 -35.01 -28.09
C GLY A 55 21.79 -34.42 -26.68
N ALA A 56 22.39 -35.21 -25.78
CA ALA A 56 22.62 -34.79 -24.39
C ALA A 56 23.28 -33.38 -24.36
N VAL A 57 22.56 -32.39 -23.77
CA VAL A 57 23.07 -31.03 -23.70
C VAL A 57 24.14 -30.95 -22.62
N ARG A 58 25.39 -30.72 -23.04
CA ARG A 58 26.50 -30.47 -22.09
C ARG A 58 26.49 -29.02 -21.69
N ILE A 59 26.12 -28.73 -20.43
CA ILE A 59 26.30 -27.42 -19.79
C ILE A 59 27.72 -27.37 -19.24
N PRO A 60 28.48 -26.24 -19.40
CA PRO A 60 29.82 -26.12 -18.84
C PRO A 60 29.84 -26.39 -17.34
N ALA A 61 30.86 -27.08 -16.87
CA ALA A 61 31.07 -27.30 -15.43
C ALA A 61 31.21 -25.97 -14.68
N ALA A 62 30.71 -25.93 -13.46
CA ALA A 62 30.77 -24.75 -12.64
C ALA A 62 32.20 -24.46 -12.19
N ALA A 63 32.72 -23.30 -12.53
CA ALA A 63 33.98 -22.82 -11.95
C ALA A 63 33.78 -22.55 -10.44
N ASN A 64 34.65 -23.13 -9.60
CA ASN A 64 34.59 -22.97 -8.13
C ASN A 64 33.27 -23.38 -7.47
N GLY A 65 32.49 -24.24 -8.13
CA GLY A 65 31.20 -24.71 -7.62
C GLY A 65 30.05 -23.69 -7.65
N HIS A 66 30.19 -22.57 -8.37
CA HIS A 66 29.12 -21.62 -8.63
C HIS A 66 28.22 -22.10 -9.76
N ARG A 67 26.93 -21.72 -9.71
CA ARG A 67 26.00 -22.05 -10.80
C ARG A 67 26.44 -21.47 -12.13
N THR A 68 26.40 -22.29 -13.15
CA THR A 68 26.58 -21.86 -14.54
C THR A 68 25.21 -21.42 -15.10
N TRP A 69 25.07 -20.16 -15.45
CA TRP A 69 23.85 -19.56 -15.94
C TRP A 69 23.88 -19.49 -17.49
N VAL A 70 23.60 -20.61 -18.14
CA VAL A 70 23.58 -20.69 -19.62
C VAL A 70 22.18 -20.40 -20.13
N LEU A 71 22.00 -19.32 -20.88
CA LEU A 71 20.74 -18.93 -21.47
C LEU A 71 20.13 -20.08 -22.32
N GLY A 72 18.84 -20.34 -22.12
CA GLY A 72 18.11 -21.40 -22.76
C GLY A 72 18.38 -22.79 -22.19
N SER A 73 19.13 -22.96 -21.10
CA SER A 73 19.20 -24.24 -20.39
C SER A 73 17.94 -24.44 -19.55
N GLN A 74 17.36 -25.63 -19.61
CA GLN A 74 16.20 -26.04 -18.81
C GLN A 74 16.55 -27.31 -18.03
N PHE A 75 16.33 -27.30 -16.76
CA PHE A 75 16.46 -28.42 -15.84
C PHE A 75 15.09 -28.98 -15.54
N VAL A 76 14.93 -30.26 -15.64
CA VAL A 76 13.67 -31.01 -15.42
C VAL A 76 13.83 -31.86 -14.18
N TYR A 77 12.85 -31.78 -13.27
CA TYR A 77 12.86 -32.50 -12.01
C TYR A 77 11.57 -33.28 -11.80
N ASP A 78 11.69 -34.46 -11.23
CA ASP A 78 10.57 -35.15 -10.58
C ASP A 78 10.34 -34.45 -9.23
N LEU A 79 9.10 -34.08 -8.97
CA LEU A 79 8.68 -33.30 -7.78
C LEU A 79 7.73 -34.11 -6.92
N ASP A 80 7.99 -34.18 -5.62
CA ASP A 80 7.05 -34.58 -4.56
C ASP A 80 7.11 -33.53 -3.43
N ALA A 81 5.99 -32.85 -3.16
CA ALA A 81 5.90 -31.81 -2.15
C ALA A 81 4.68 -32.03 -1.25
N ARG A 82 4.91 -32.05 0.05
CA ARG A 82 3.89 -32.21 1.08
C ARG A 82 3.98 -31.08 2.08
N GLN A 83 2.84 -30.59 2.49
CA GLN A 83 2.73 -29.60 3.55
C GLN A 83 1.55 -29.94 4.46
N GLN A 84 1.76 -29.85 5.75
CA GLN A 84 0.73 -29.99 6.77
C GLN A 84 0.76 -28.77 7.67
N LEU A 85 -0.42 -28.21 7.94
CA LEU A 85 -0.61 -27.07 8.81
C LEU A 85 -1.60 -27.44 9.88
N SER A 86 -1.28 -27.15 11.15
CA SER A 86 -2.17 -27.40 12.27
C SER A 86 -2.05 -26.30 13.33
N PHE A 87 -3.05 -26.21 14.21
CA PHE A 87 -3.09 -25.26 15.30
C PHE A 87 -3.17 -26.01 16.62
N ALA A 88 -2.26 -25.74 17.55
CA ALA A 88 -2.24 -26.31 18.88
C ALA A 88 -2.65 -25.25 19.91
N GLN A 89 -3.65 -25.53 20.74
CA GLN A 89 -4.07 -24.68 21.86
C GLN A 89 -3.91 -25.45 23.16
N GLN A 90 -3.31 -24.84 24.18
CA GLN A 90 -3.16 -25.48 25.50
C GLN A 90 -4.54 -25.87 26.07
N GLY A 91 -4.75 -27.17 26.29
CA GLY A 91 -5.97 -27.71 26.89
C GLY A 91 -7.17 -27.95 25.95
N ALA A 92 -7.04 -27.71 24.63
CA ALA A 92 -8.07 -28.01 23.65
C ALA A 92 -7.75 -29.28 22.83
N ARG A 93 -8.78 -29.93 22.25
CA ARG A 93 -8.60 -30.97 21.22
C ARG A 93 -7.79 -30.37 20.06
N ALA A 94 -6.99 -31.23 19.38
CA ALA A 94 -6.23 -30.83 18.19
C ALA A 94 -7.10 -29.97 17.28
N GLY A 95 -6.57 -28.77 16.90
CA GLY A 95 -7.24 -27.87 15.98
C GLY A 95 -7.29 -28.47 14.56
N GLU A 96 -8.00 -27.78 13.67
CA GLU A 96 -8.12 -28.16 12.26
C GLU A 96 -6.74 -28.39 11.61
N THR A 97 -6.60 -29.50 10.88
CA THR A 97 -5.37 -29.86 10.18
C THR A 97 -5.59 -29.76 8.67
N LEU A 98 -4.80 -28.93 8.02
CA LEU A 98 -4.77 -28.81 6.57
C LEU A 98 -3.59 -29.56 5.98
N THR A 99 -3.82 -30.38 4.97
CA THR A 99 -2.77 -31.15 4.30
C THR A 99 -2.81 -30.87 2.80
N ILE A 100 -1.65 -30.53 2.23
CA ILE A 100 -1.46 -30.40 0.78
C ILE A 100 -0.41 -31.39 0.33
N HIS A 101 -0.70 -32.10 -0.72
CA HIS A 101 0.26 -32.98 -1.38
C HIS A 101 0.15 -32.81 -2.90
N PHE A 102 1.26 -32.49 -3.55
CA PHE A 102 1.31 -32.47 -5.01
C PHE A 102 2.57 -33.13 -5.54
N GLN A 103 2.39 -33.86 -6.63
CA GLN A 103 3.45 -34.60 -7.33
C GLN A 103 3.40 -34.27 -8.82
N GLY A 104 4.55 -34.27 -9.48
CA GLY A 104 4.62 -34.00 -10.89
C GLY A 104 6.02 -33.68 -11.39
N GLU A 105 6.10 -32.94 -12.47
CA GLU A 105 7.33 -32.44 -13.08
C GLU A 105 7.49 -30.96 -12.78
N LEU A 106 8.69 -30.59 -12.33
CA LEU A 106 9.10 -29.18 -12.20
C LEU A 106 10.15 -28.88 -13.27
N THR A 107 9.96 -27.81 -14.05
CA THR A 107 10.97 -27.32 -14.99
C THR A 107 11.48 -25.95 -14.56
N MET A 108 12.80 -25.73 -14.68
CA MET A 108 13.46 -24.46 -14.44
C MET A 108 14.33 -24.11 -15.63
N ALA A 109 13.99 -23.06 -16.38
CA ALA A 109 14.72 -22.61 -17.57
C ALA A 109 15.38 -21.26 -17.34
N VAL A 110 16.65 -21.11 -17.70
CA VAL A 110 17.36 -19.81 -17.67
C VAL A 110 16.93 -19.01 -18.89
N VAL A 111 16.17 -17.93 -18.69
CA VAL A 111 15.52 -17.18 -19.77
C VAL A 111 16.09 -15.78 -20.03
N GLY A 112 16.84 -15.24 -19.08
CA GLY A 112 17.39 -13.87 -19.19
C GLY A 112 18.28 -13.50 -18.02
N GLY A 113 18.55 -12.21 -17.94
CA GLY A 113 19.26 -11.59 -16.83
C GLY A 113 19.94 -10.30 -17.24
N GLN A 114 20.17 -9.42 -16.29
CA GLN A 114 20.87 -8.17 -16.49
C GLN A 114 21.79 -7.87 -15.29
N GLY A 115 23.07 -7.69 -15.53
CA GLY A 115 24.08 -7.44 -14.48
C GLY A 115 24.20 -8.66 -13.54
N ASP A 116 23.94 -8.46 -12.26
CA ASP A 116 23.96 -9.53 -11.23
C ASP A 116 22.59 -10.23 -11.03
N ARG A 117 21.59 -9.87 -11.81
CA ARG A 117 20.26 -10.50 -11.78
C ARG A 117 20.10 -11.47 -12.93
N LEU A 118 19.56 -12.64 -12.63
CA LEU A 118 19.38 -13.75 -13.55
C LEU A 118 17.96 -14.26 -13.46
N ASP A 119 17.29 -14.40 -14.58
CA ASP A 119 15.88 -14.73 -14.66
C ASP A 119 15.68 -16.17 -15.13
N THR A 120 14.81 -16.87 -14.40
CA THR A 120 14.36 -18.22 -14.77
C THR A 120 12.86 -18.24 -14.98
N GLN A 121 12.41 -19.04 -15.93
CA GLN A 121 11.02 -19.47 -16.02
C GLN A 121 10.89 -20.79 -15.25
N VAL A 122 9.90 -20.87 -14.39
CA VAL A 122 9.56 -22.06 -13.61
C VAL A 122 8.16 -22.51 -13.98
N GLN A 123 7.97 -23.81 -14.16
CA GLN A 123 6.66 -24.38 -14.44
C GLN A 123 6.52 -25.73 -13.72
N VAL A 124 5.36 -25.95 -13.12
CA VAL A 124 4.98 -27.22 -12.49
C VAL A 124 3.93 -27.89 -13.38
N ARG A 125 4.11 -29.15 -13.70
CA ARG A 125 3.11 -30.01 -14.35
C ARG A 125 2.66 -31.04 -13.33
N THR A 126 1.47 -30.86 -12.80
CA THR A 126 0.96 -31.68 -11.69
C THR A 126 0.37 -32.98 -12.20
N ALA A 127 0.88 -34.08 -11.71
CA ALA A 127 0.32 -35.42 -11.95
C ALA A 127 -0.71 -35.81 -10.86
N ARG A 128 -0.49 -35.31 -9.62
CA ARG A 128 -1.36 -35.52 -8.47
C ARG A 128 -1.45 -34.25 -7.65
N PHE A 129 -2.67 -33.89 -7.20
CA PHE A 129 -2.91 -32.78 -6.27
C PHE A 129 -4.01 -33.15 -5.29
N ASP A 130 -3.67 -33.23 -4.01
CA ASP A 130 -4.59 -33.46 -2.91
C ASP A 130 -4.54 -32.26 -1.98
N PHE A 131 -5.72 -31.75 -1.60
CA PHE A 131 -5.86 -30.71 -0.59
C PHE A 131 -6.99 -31.08 0.36
N GLN A 132 -6.65 -31.33 1.63
CA GLN A 132 -7.56 -31.88 2.61
C GLN A 132 -7.60 -31.01 3.88
N SER A 133 -8.77 -30.88 4.50
CA SER A 133 -8.98 -30.37 5.83
C SER A 133 -9.54 -31.49 6.69
N ASP A 134 -8.84 -31.86 7.77
CA ASP A 134 -9.18 -32.98 8.66
C ASP A 134 -9.45 -34.30 7.91
N GLY A 135 -8.68 -34.55 6.85
CA GLY A 135 -8.78 -35.75 6.02
C GLY A 135 -9.91 -35.75 4.98
N GLN A 136 -10.66 -34.67 4.86
CA GLN A 136 -11.71 -34.45 3.86
C GLN A 136 -11.22 -33.50 2.76
N ASP A 137 -11.71 -33.68 1.55
CA ASP A 137 -11.40 -32.72 0.46
C ASP A 137 -11.77 -31.29 0.87
N ALA A 138 -10.79 -30.39 0.81
CA ALA A 138 -10.95 -28.97 1.18
C ALA A 138 -11.41 -28.08 0.02
N LEU A 139 -11.35 -28.59 -1.23
CA LEU A 139 -11.74 -27.87 -2.43
C LEU A 139 -12.89 -28.59 -3.13
N ASP A 140 -13.88 -27.84 -3.56
CA ASP A 140 -14.86 -28.35 -4.54
C ASP A 140 -14.21 -28.54 -5.91
N ALA A 141 -14.92 -29.17 -6.86
CA ALA A 141 -14.40 -29.51 -8.18
C ALA A 141 -13.94 -28.26 -8.95
N ASN A 142 -14.69 -27.17 -8.91
CA ASN A 142 -14.37 -25.94 -9.64
C ASN A 142 -13.15 -25.21 -9.03
N ALA A 143 -13.07 -25.15 -7.69
CA ALA A 143 -11.91 -24.59 -7.00
C ALA A 143 -10.65 -25.41 -7.25
N ARG A 144 -10.76 -26.73 -7.26
CA ARG A 144 -9.66 -27.65 -7.60
C ARG A 144 -9.16 -27.42 -9.02
N GLU A 145 -10.06 -27.33 -9.99
CA GLU A 145 -9.70 -27.08 -11.39
C GLU A 145 -8.99 -25.74 -11.57
N ARG A 146 -9.47 -24.67 -10.92
CA ARG A 146 -8.81 -23.35 -10.96
C ARG A 146 -7.39 -23.40 -10.36
N VAL A 147 -7.24 -23.99 -9.16
CA VAL A 147 -5.92 -24.11 -8.51
C VAL A 147 -4.96 -24.92 -9.38
N LEU A 148 -5.40 -26.05 -9.95
CA LEU A 148 -4.60 -26.86 -10.87
C LEU A 148 -4.24 -26.08 -12.14
N GLY A 149 -5.17 -25.33 -12.72
CA GLY A 149 -4.91 -24.47 -13.87
C GLY A 149 -3.83 -23.43 -13.57
N HIS A 150 -3.92 -22.77 -12.42
CA HIS A 150 -2.92 -21.78 -12.00
C HIS A 150 -1.56 -22.40 -11.63
N LEU A 151 -1.54 -23.57 -10.97
CA LEU A 151 -0.28 -24.28 -10.65
C LEU A 151 0.53 -24.64 -11.90
N GLN A 152 -0.15 -24.93 -13.02
CA GLN A 152 0.50 -25.32 -14.28
C GLN A 152 0.94 -24.12 -15.14
N GLN A 153 0.51 -22.91 -14.78
CA GLN A 153 0.98 -21.70 -15.48
C GLN A 153 2.46 -21.45 -15.23
N PRO A 154 3.24 -21.09 -16.26
CA PRO A 154 4.63 -20.70 -16.06
C PRO A 154 4.70 -19.39 -15.29
N PHE A 155 5.59 -19.32 -14.33
CA PHE A 155 5.95 -18.10 -13.59
C PHE A 155 7.45 -17.85 -13.67
N TYR A 156 7.92 -16.69 -13.19
CA TYR A 156 9.33 -16.37 -13.30
C TYR A 156 9.93 -16.05 -11.94
N VAL A 157 11.22 -16.33 -11.82
CA VAL A 157 12.00 -16.02 -10.61
C VAL A 157 13.28 -15.31 -11.01
N THR A 158 13.52 -14.14 -10.41
CA THR A 158 14.78 -13.43 -10.55
C THR A 158 15.69 -13.79 -9.38
N TYR A 159 16.88 -14.27 -9.70
CA TYR A 159 17.91 -14.66 -8.73
C TYR A 159 19.11 -13.72 -8.76
N THR A 160 19.89 -13.70 -7.66
CA THR A 160 21.28 -13.24 -7.69
C THR A 160 22.17 -14.27 -8.38
N ARG A 161 23.38 -13.88 -8.81
CA ARG A 161 24.39 -14.85 -9.31
C ARG A 161 24.71 -15.94 -8.29
N GLN A 162 24.62 -15.64 -7.00
CA GLN A 162 24.84 -16.57 -5.89
C GLN A 162 23.70 -17.58 -5.70
N GLY A 163 22.53 -17.35 -6.32
CA GLY A 163 21.38 -18.24 -6.27
C GLY A 163 20.30 -17.85 -5.24
N ALA A 164 20.38 -16.67 -4.63
CA ALA A 164 19.30 -16.16 -3.79
C ALA A 164 18.14 -15.66 -4.66
N ALA A 165 16.91 -16.10 -4.36
CA ALA A 165 15.72 -15.63 -5.04
C ALA A 165 15.36 -14.21 -4.55
N LEU A 166 15.33 -13.25 -5.47
CA LEU A 166 15.01 -11.84 -5.20
C LEU A 166 13.52 -11.55 -5.39
N LEU A 167 12.98 -11.96 -6.55
CA LEU A 167 11.60 -11.67 -6.94
C LEU A 167 10.97 -12.90 -7.58
N THR A 168 9.69 -13.06 -7.37
CA THR A 168 8.80 -13.95 -8.13
C THR A 168 7.85 -13.09 -8.96
N HIS A 169 7.52 -13.56 -10.17
CA HIS A 169 6.67 -12.85 -11.10
C HIS A 169 5.57 -13.79 -11.57
N PHE A 170 4.32 -13.46 -11.21
CA PHE A 170 3.13 -14.25 -11.55
C PHE A 170 2.19 -13.45 -12.44
N GLU A 171 1.40 -14.14 -13.27
CA GLU A 171 0.24 -13.53 -13.91
C GLU A 171 -0.71 -12.98 -12.81
N ARG A 172 -1.38 -11.87 -13.10
CA ARG A 172 -2.18 -11.16 -12.10
C ARG A 172 -3.39 -11.95 -11.62
N GLU A 173 -3.88 -12.86 -12.44
CA GLU A 173 -5.04 -13.71 -12.15
C GLU A 173 -4.69 -14.94 -11.29
N VAL A 174 -3.41 -15.27 -11.10
CA VAL A 174 -3.00 -16.41 -10.28
C VAL A 174 -3.43 -16.17 -8.83
N ASP A 175 -4.21 -17.10 -8.29
CA ASP A 175 -4.74 -16.97 -6.93
C ASP A 175 -3.63 -16.97 -5.86
N PRO A 176 -3.87 -16.32 -4.71
CA PRO A 176 -2.90 -16.20 -3.64
C PRO A 176 -2.42 -17.52 -3.05
N LEU A 177 -3.28 -18.54 -2.96
CA LEU A 177 -2.91 -19.87 -2.47
C LEU A 177 -1.84 -20.49 -3.37
N THR A 178 -2.11 -20.50 -4.68
CA THR A 178 -1.16 -20.99 -5.68
C THR A 178 0.16 -20.21 -5.65
N GLN A 179 0.11 -18.88 -5.59
CA GLN A 179 1.32 -18.07 -5.50
C GLN A 179 2.17 -18.43 -4.26
N ASN A 180 1.54 -18.63 -3.11
CA ASN A 180 2.26 -18.97 -1.87
C ASN A 180 2.84 -20.39 -1.91
N LEU A 181 2.12 -21.37 -2.47
CA LEU A 181 2.63 -22.73 -2.70
C LEU A 181 3.88 -22.71 -3.61
N LEU A 182 3.82 -21.98 -4.72
CA LEU A 182 4.95 -21.88 -5.65
C LEU A 182 6.13 -21.12 -5.05
N ARG A 183 5.89 -20.08 -4.25
CA ARG A 183 6.96 -19.39 -3.48
C ARG A 183 7.62 -20.31 -2.45
N SER A 184 6.83 -21.11 -1.73
CA SER A 184 7.36 -22.10 -0.79
C SER A 184 8.26 -23.12 -1.49
N LEU A 185 7.85 -23.56 -2.68
CA LEU A 185 8.67 -24.46 -3.50
C LEU A 185 9.99 -23.80 -3.95
N VAL A 186 9.95 -22.52 -4.40
CA VAL A 186 11.17 -21.77 -4.74
C VAL A 186 12.08 -21.61 -3.52
N ALA A 187 11.53 -21.29 -2.35
CA ALA A 187 12.30 -21.14 -1.10
C ALA A 187 12.96 -22.45 -0.67
N ALA A 188 12.25 -23.59 -0.78
CA ALA A 188 12.80 -24.90 -0.46
C ALA A 188 13.96 -25.29 -1.37
N THR A 189 13.92 -24.87 -2.64
CA THR A 189 14.89 -25.26 -3.68
C THR A 189 16.04 -24.28 -3.87
N GLN A 190 15.98 -23.09 -3.26
CA GLN A 190 17.07 -22.11 -3.39
C GLN A 190 18.35 -22.62 -2.72
N PHE A 191 19.47 -22.46 -3.40
CA PHE A 191 20.82 -22.77 -2.88
C PHE A 191 21.69 -21.54 -3.09
N VAL A 192 22.11 -20.90 -2.03
CA VAL A 192 22.85 -19.64 -2.07
C VAL A 192 24.30 -19.89 -1.73
N LYS A 193 25.22 -19.69 -2.69
CA LYS A 193 26.65 -19.88 -2.47
C LYS A 193 27.41 -18.55 -2.63
N PRO A 194 28.21 -18.11 -1.63
CA PRO A 194 28.98 -16.88 -1.73
C PRO A 194 30.08 -17.02 -2.80
N LEU A 195 30.48 -15.92 -3.41
CA LEU A 195 31.52 -15.87 -4.44
C LEU A 195 32.93 -16.18 -3.88
N THR A 196 33.09 -16.17 -2.55
CA THR A 196 34.31 -16.58 -1.86
C THR A 196 34.38 -18.10 -1.74
N GLY A 197 35.54 -18.70 -1.90
CA GLY A 197 35.75 -20.16 -1.93
C GLY A 197 35.51 -20.90 -0.59
N GLN A 198 34.61 -20.41 0.27
CA GLN A 198 34.28 -21.01 1.56
C GLN A 198 33.61 -22.39 1.38
N THR A 199 33.96 -23.32 2.22
CA THR A 199 33.36 -24.67 2.25
C THR A 199 32.11 -24.74 3.11
N ALA A 200 32.05 -23.91 4.19
CA ALA A 200 30.89 -23.72 5.04
C ALA A 200 30.65 -22.20 5.20
N TRP A 201 29.37 -21.77 5.22
CA TRP A 201 29.04 -20.35 5.30
C TRP A 201 27.64 -20.12 5.82
N GLU A 202 27.38 -18.91 6.34
CA GLU A 202 26.05 -18.41 6.62
C GLU A 202 25.55 -17.49 5.48
N ALA A 203 24.23 -17.51 5.23
CA ALA A 203 23.55 -16.63 4.28
C ALA A 203 22.24 -16.10 4.89
N GLN A 204 21.85 -14.88 4.52
CA GLN A 204 20.50 -14.37 4.79
C GLN A 204 19.62 -14.65 3.60
N GLU A 205 18.52 -15.35 3.82
CA GLU A 205 17.60 -15.80 2.79
C GLU A 205 16.17 -15.40 3.11
N LEU A 206 15.32 -15.48 2.10
CA LEU A 206 13.88 -15.22 2.21
C LEU A 206 13.11 -16.52 1.95
N ASP A 207 12.01 -16.67 2.68
CA ASP A 207 10.94 -17.60 2.38
C ASP A 207 9.57 -16.94 2.61
N VAL A 208 8.49 -17.70 2.54
CA VAL A 208 7.13 -17.20 2.75
C VAL A 208 6.86 -16.74 4.19
N THR A 209 7.63 -17.21 5.17
CA THR A 209 7.52 -16.81 6.59
C THR A 209 8.27 -15.51 6.86
N GLY A 210 9.45 -15.31 6.21
CA GLY A 210 10.22 -14.10 6.43
C GLY A 210 11.66 -14.17 5.96
N GLN A 211 12.50 -13.37 6.61
CA GLN A 211 13.95 -13.36 6.45
C GLN A 211 14.60 -14.17 7.54
N TYR A 212 15.44 -15.14 7.18
CA TYR A 212 16.12 -16.02 8.11
C TYR A 212 17.62 -16.12 7.84
N VAL A 213 18.36 -16.63 8.83
CA VAL A 213 19.77 -17.02 8.71
C VAL A 213 19.84 -18.51 8.37
N ALA A 214 20.48 -18.82 7.25
CA ALA A 214 20.80 -20.17 6.81
C ALA A 214 22.27 -20.51 7.10
N ASP A 215 22.55 -21.69 7.62
CA ASP A 215 23.90 -22.27 7.78
C ASP A 215 24.08 -23.39 6.76
N TYR A 216 25.13 -23.30 5.95
CA TYR A 216 25.49 -24.28 4.93
C TYR A 216 26.75 -25.03 5.32
N GLN A 217 26.64 -26.34 5.41
CA GLN A 217 27.74 -27.24 5.75
C GLN A 217 27.95 -28.25 4.60
N PRO A 218 29.21 -28.63 4.30
CA PRO A 218 29.48 -29.74 3.39
C PRO A 218 28.93 -31.05 3.97
N ALA A 219 28.32 -31.86 3.12
CA ALA A 219 27.82 -33.19 3.47
C ALA A 219 28.69 -34.28 2.81
N PRO A 220 28.66 -35.54 3.31
CA PRO A 220 29.44 -36.62 2.73
C PRO A 220 29.14 -36.82 1.22
N GLY A 221 30.17 -36.87 0.41
CA GLY A 221 30.11 -37.00 -1.04
C GLY A 221 30.50 -35.72 -1.77
N GLU A 222 30.84 -35.85 -3.05
CA GLU A 222 31.19 -34.68 -3.88
C GLU A 222 30.01 -33.77 -4.11
N ARG A 223 30.21 -32.45 -3.97
CA ARG A 223 29.22 -31.41 -4.25
C ARG A 223 27.91 -31.60 -3.47
N ARG A 224 27.98 -32.09 -2.24
CA ARG A 224 26.83 -32.22 -1.34
C ARG A 224 26.92 -31.20 -0.20
N TYR A 225 25.77 -30.61 0.11
CA TYR A 225 25.64 -29.60 1.15
C TYR A 225 24.36 -29.83 1.93
N THR A 226 24.41 -29.54 3.24
CA THR A 226 23.24 -29.47 4.09
C THR A 226 23.04 -28.01 4.49
N ARG A 227 21.84 -27.47 4.25
CA ARG A 227 21.42 -26.17 4.74
C ARG A 227 20.55 -26.37 5.97
N ARG A 228 20.80 -25.58 7.03
CA ARG A 228 19.95 -25.48 8.23
C ARG A 228 19.43 -24.05 8.36
N LYS A 229 18.15 -23.87 8.67
CA LYS A 229 17.63 -22.56 9.10
C LYS A 229 17.93 -22.41 10.59
N LEU A 230 18.65 -21.36 10.98
CA LEU A 230 19.03 -21.13 12.37
C LEU A 230 17.96 -20.34 13.14
N ARG A 231 17.51 -19.23 12.58
CA ARG A 231 16.50 -18.34 13.17
C ARG A 231 15.95 -17.37 12.15
N TYR A 232 14.73 -16.88 12.40
CA TYR A 232 14.17 -15.76 11.67
C TYR A 232 14.64 -14.43 12.24
N LEU A 233 14.90 -13.44 11.37
CA LEU A 233 15.30 -12.07 11.70
C LEU A 233 14.13 -11.11 11.59
N ARG A 234 13.30 -11.29 10.56
CA ARG A 234 12.16 -10.47 10.22
C ARG A 234 11.07 -11.35 9.65
N MET A 235 9.84 -10.88 9.78
CA MET A 235 8.66 -11.60 9.33
C MET A 235 8.09 -11.00 8.06
N ALA A 236 7.52 -11.85 7.22
CA ALA A 236 6.74 -11.44 6.07
C ALA A 236 5.44 -10.75 6.47
N SER A 237 5.05 -9.72 5.72
CA SER A 237 3.77 -9.03 5.84
C SER A 237 3.27 -8.60 4.46
N PRO A 238 2.01 -8.15 4.31
CA PRO A 238 1.48 -7.65 3.04
C PRO A 238 2.27 -6.45 2.48
N THR A 239 2.86 -5.65 3.36
CA THR A 239 3.64 -4.46 3.00
C THR A 239 5.15 -4.70 2.95
N GLY A 240 5.59 -5.96 3.11
CA GLY A 240 7.00 -6.35 3.10
C GLY A 240 7.47 -6.94 4.44
N LEU A 241 8.78 -6.90 4.71
CA LEU A 241 9.37 -7.45 5.92
C LEU A 241 9.19 -6.51 7.12
N ARG A 242 8.70 -7.03 8.24
CA ARG A 242 8.60 -6.32 9.53
C ARG A 242 9.46 -6.99 10.62
N PRO A 243 9.89 -6.26 11.66
CA PRO A 243 10.51 -6.86 12.83
C PRO A 243 9.58 -7.89 13.50
N LEU A 244 10.16 -8.83 14.23
CA LEU A 244 9.38 -9.73 15.09
C LEU A 244 8.74 -8.90 16.22
N GLU A 245 7.46 -9.13 16.48
CA GLU A 245 6.74 -8.43 17.56
C GLU A 245 7.18 -8.93 18.93
N ALA A 246 7.14 -8.08 19.94
CA ALA A 246 7.44 -8.48 21.32
C ALA A 246 6.45 -9.57 21.80
N GLY A 247 6.99 -10.67 22.31
CA GLY A 247 6.18 -11.83 22.74
C GLY A 247 5.87 -12.85 21.64
N MET A 248 6.35 -12.62 20.41
CA MET A 248 6.27 -13.60 19.34
C MET A 248 7.54 -14.44 19.32
N HIS A 249 7.38 -15.77 19.29
CA HIS A 249 8.47 -16.72 19.15
C HIS A 249 8.26 -17.60 17.91
N ILE A 250 9.32 -17.70 17.09
CA ILE A 250 9.34 -18.60 15.93
C ILE A 250 10.42 -19.65 16.21
N THR A 251 9.99 -20.88 16.41
CA THR A 251 10.89 -22.03 16.49
C THR A 251 10.95 -22.69 15.11
N VAL A 252 12.15 -22.96 14.64
CA VAL A 252 12.37 -23.60 13.33
C VAL A 252 13.34 -24.77 13.48
N ASP A 253 12.92 -25.94 13.01
CA ASP A 253 13.79 -27.08 12.76
C ASP A 253 13.67 -27.42 11.26
N ALA A 254 14.66 -27.00 10.51
CA ALA A 254 14.62 -27.11 9.06
C ALA A 254 16.00 -27.53 8.51
N THR A 255 15.97 -28.59 7.73
CA THR A 255 17.16 -29.14 7.07
C THR A 255 16.87 -29.38 5.60
N THR A 256 17.77 -28.93 4.73
CA THR A 256 17.70 -29.19 3.30
C THR A 256 19.02 -29.80 2.82
N ASP A 257 18.97 -31.00 2.27
CA ASP A 257 20.11 -31.69 1.67
C ASP A 257 20.12 -31.41 0.15
N PHE A 258 21.24 -30.91 -0.34
CA PHE A 258 21.50 -30.63 -1.75
C PHE A 258 22.57 -31.57 -2.30
N GLY A 259 22.30 -32.19 -3.43
CA GLY A 259 23.31 -32.76 -4.33
C GLY A 259 23.38 -31.88 -5.58
N LEU A 260 24.57 -31.32 -5.87
CA LEU A 260 24.74 -30.43 -7.03
C LEU A 260 25.32 -31.18 -8.22
N GLY A 261 24.83 -30.86 -9.41
CA GLY A 261 25.44 -31.26 -10.67
C GLY A 261 26.78 -30.56 -10.93
N GLU A 262 27.47 -30.97 -11.97
CA GLU A 262 28.77 -30.35 -12.39
C GLU A 262 28.63 -28.84 -12.66
N GLU A 263 27.51 -28.42 -13.18
CA GLU A 263 27.15 -27.05 -13.53
C GLU A 263 26.68 -26.20 -12.33
N GLY A 264 26.68 -26.79 -11.10
CA GLY A 264 26.32 -26.08 -9.87
C GLY A 264 24.81 -25.92 -9.61
N TRP A 265 23.95 -26.47 -10.45
CA TRP A 265 22.52 -26.56 -10.20
C TRP A 265 22.19 -27.79 -9.35
N PRO A 266 21.15 -27.71 -8.50
CA PRO A 266 20.71 -28.90 -7.76
C PRO A 266 20.38 -30.05 -8.72
N ALA A 267 20.93 -31.23 -8.44
CA ALA A 267 20.53 -32.47 -9.04
C ALA A 267 19.54 -33.23 -8.15
N THR A 268 19.70 -33.06 -6.83
CA THR A 268 18.75 -33.55 -5.84
C THR A 268 18.52 -32.47 -4.78
N VAL A 269 17.29 -32.36 -4.29
CA VAL A 269 16.91 -31.54 -3.12
C VAL A 269 16.02 -32.40 -2.24
N HIS A 270 16.32 -32.44 -0.96
CA HIS A 270 15.43 -33.01 0.03
C HIS A 270 15.33 -32.03 1.21
N SER A 271 14.25 -31.28 1.24
CA SER A 271 13.95 -30.30 2.29
C SER A 271 12.91 -30.85 3.25
N ARG A 272 13.19 -30.74 4.54
CA ARG A 272 12.25 -31.02 5.63
C ARG A 272 12.27 -29.82 6.56
N GLU A 273 11.11 -29.36 6.93
CA GLU A 273 10.95 -28.18 7.74
C GLU A 273 9.78 -28.33 8.71
N HIS A 274 10.04 -28.03 9.97
CA HIS A 274 9.05 -27.85 11.01
C HIS A 274 9.17 -26.44 11.56
N VAL A 275 8.08 -25.67 11.49
CA VAL A 275 8.01 -24.29 12.02
C VAL A 275 6.87 -24.20 13.00
N ALA A 276 7.17 -23.69 14.20
CA ALA A 276 6.17 -23.36 15.21
C ALA A 276 6.17 -21.85 15.45
N VAL A 277 5.01 -21.21 15.37
CA VAL A 277 4.85 -19.78 15.65
C VAL A 277 3.92 -19.58 16.83
N GLU A 278 4.47 -19.03 17.89
CA GLU A 278 3.77 -18.63 19.11
C GLU A 278 3.61 -17.11 19.09
N SER A 279 2.37 -16.64 19.08
CA SER A 279 2.04 -15.21 18.97
C SER A 279 1.58 -14.60 20.30
N GLY A 280 1.70 -15.33 21.41
CA GLY A 280 1.37 -14.91 22.77
C GLY A 280 0.69 -16.01 23.58
N PRO A 281 0.57 -15.84 24.91
CA PRO A 281 0.11 -16.88 25.82
C PRO A 281 -1.36 -17.32 25.62
N ASP A 282 -2.19 -16.43 25.07
CA ASP A 282 -3.64 -16.68 24.87
C ASP A 282 -3.98 -17.10 23.44
N LEU A 283 -2.98 -17.24 22.56
CA LEU A 283 -3.18 -17.55 21.16
C LEU A 283 -2.70 -18.97 20.84
N PRO A 284 -3.37 -19.72 19.95
CA PRO A 284 -2.89 -21.03 19.55
C PRO A 284 -1.54 -20.93 18.85
N THR A 285 -0.68 -21.90 19.10
CA THR A 285 0.55 -22.10 18.35
C THR A 285 0.22 -22.65 16.99
N ALA A 286 0.70 -21.98 15.95
CA ALA A 286 0.55 -22.47 14.60
C ALA A 286 1.77 -23.34 14.23
N LEU A 287 1.52 -24.55 13.72
CA LEU A 287 2.53 -25.54 13.35
C LEU A 287 2.47 -25.80 11.84
N ALA A 288 3.61 -25.78 11.20
CA ALA A 288 3.74 -26.15 9.79
C ALA A 288 4.85 -27.18 9.62
N ASP A 289 4.48 -28.31 9.03
CA ASP A 289 5.40 -29.34 8.58
C ASP A 289 5.44 -29.34 7.05
N SER A 290 6.63 -29.29 6.47
CA SER A 290 6.78 -29.39 5.01
C SER A 290 7.90 -30.33 4.60
N GLU A 291 7.67 -31.06 3.54
CA GLU A 291 8.67 -31.90 2.89
C GLU A 291 8.64 -31.69 1.39
N VAL A 292 9.81 -31.37 0.81
CA VAL A 292 9.96 -31.19 -0.65
C VAL A 292 11.11 -32.06 -1.12
N ARG A 293 10.83 -32.91 -2.12
CA ARG A 293 11.82 -33.73 -2.82
C ARG A 293 11.85 -33.37 -4.27
N LEU A 294 13.04 -33.10 -4.79
CA LEU A 294 13.32 -32.96 -6.22
C LEU A 294 14.44 -33.91 -6.61
N THR A 295 14.25 -34.59 -7.73
CA THR A 295 15.28 -35.38 -8.40
C THR A 295 15.34 -34.99 -9.85
N ARG A 296 16.49 -34.51 -10.31
CA ARG A 296 16.65 -34.12 -11.70
C ARG A 296 16.58 -35.33 -12.62
N SER A 297 15.64 -35.27 -13.55
CA SER A 297 15.42 -36.35 -14.55
C SER A 297 16.02 -36.01 -15.90
N ASP A 298 16.14 -34.72 -16.28
CA ASP A 298 16.63 -34.35 -17.60
C ASP A 298 17.24 -32.91 -17.61
N VAL A 299 18.03 -32.62 -18.65
CA VAL A 299 18.56 -31.30 -18.98
C VAL A 299 18.38 -31.04 -20.49
N ARG A 300 17.67 -29.95 -20.80
CA ARG A 300 17.26 -29.61 -22.17
C ARG A 300 17.77 -28.23 -22.59
N ARG A 301 17.77 -27.98 -23.88
CA ARG A 301 17.95 -26.63 -24.45
C ARG A 301 16.62 -26.13 -24.99
N VAL A 302 16.21 -24.97 -24.55
CA VAL A 302 14.93 -24.32 -24.92
C VAL A 302 15.17 -22.86 -25.33
N PRO A 303 15.85 -22.59 -26.46
CA PRO A 303 16.18 -21.24 -26.87
C PRO A 303 14.96 -20.33 -27.06
N ALA A 304 13.79 -20.92 -27.36
CA ALA A 304 12.53 -20.21 -27.56
C ALA A 304 12.05 -19.47 -26.28
N LEU A 305 12.54 -19.84 -25.07
CA LEU A 305 12.18 -19.21 -23.82
C LEU A 305 13.07 -18.01 -23.48
N ILE A 306 14.17 -17.78 -24.21
CA ILE A 306 15.07 -16.65 -23.96
C ILE A 306 14.31 -15.33 -24.20
N GLY A 307 14.35 -14.40 -23.23
CA GLY A 307 13.64 -13.12 -23.28
C GLY A 307 12.15 -13.20 -22.89
N SER A 308 11.62 -14.38 -22.54
CA SER A 308 10.18 -14.55 -22.27
C SER A 308 9.69 -13.74 -21.08
N LEU A 309 10.52 -13.47 -20.05
CA LEU A 309 10.15 -12.56 -18.96
C LEU A 309 9.93 -11.13 -19.45
N ASP A 310 10.84 -10.62 -20.29
CA ASP A 310 10.76 -9.23 -20.76
C ASP A 310 9.52 -9.01 -21.63
N LEU A 311 9.16 -9.99 -22.46
CA LEU A 311 7.96 -9.96 -23.29
C LEU A 311 6.66 -9.92 -22.48
N ARG A 312 6.66 -10.52 -21.29
CA ARG A 312 5.46 -10.63 -20.43
C ARG A 312 5.45 -9.68 -19.25
N ARG A 313 6.52 -8.94 -19.01
CA ARG A 313 6.75 -8.11 -17.79
C ARG A 313 5.60 -7.20 -17.42
N GLN A 314 4.95 -6.57 -18.40
CA GLN A 314 3.81 -5.67 -18.18
C GLN A 314 2.52 -6.36 -17.68
N HIS A 315 2.40 -7.69 -17.90
CA HIS A 315 1.24 -8.49 -17.47
C HIS A 315 1.47 -9.15 -16.10
N LEU A 316 2.70 -9.16 -15.63
CA LEU A 316 3.09 -9.86 -14.41
C LEU A 316 3.05 -8.94 -13.19
N GLY A 317 2.61 -9.48 -12.06
CA GLY A 317 2.82 -8.94 -10.72
C GLY A 317 4.14 -9.46 -10.14
N SER A 318 4.97 -8.56 -9.60
CA SER A 318 6.28 -8.91 -9.03
C SER A 318 6.30 -8.72 -7.52
N SER A 319 6.84 -9.67 -6.78
CA SER A 319 6.94 -9.62 -5.32
C SER A 319 8.11 -10.47 -4.82
N THR A 320 8.57 -10.23 -3.60
CA THR A 320 9.58 -11.07 -2.95
C THR A 320 8.98 -12.39 -2.46
N LEU A 321 9.82 -13.38 -2.11
CA LEU A 321 9.34 -14.60 -1.45
C LEU A 321 8.60 -14.31 -0.14
N ALA A 322 9.05 -13.30 0.59
CA ALA A 322 8.48 -12.89 1.88
C ALA A 322 7.29 -11.92 1.76
N THR A 323 6.73 -11.74 0.55
CA THR A 323 5.51 -10.96 0.39
C THR A 323 4.31 -11.88 0.65
N GLN A 324 3.52 -11.54 1.68
CA GLN A 324 2.28 -12.26 1.95
C GLN A 324 1.23 -11.88 0.92
N VAL A 325 0.73 -12.88 0.21
CA VAL A 325 -0.43 -12.73 -0.66
C VAL A 325 -1.56 -13.50 0.01
N TYR A 326 -2.59 -12.78 0.39
CA TYR A 326 -3.81 -13.40 0.93
C TYR A 326 -4.76 -13.72 -0.23
N ALA A 327 -5.46 -14.85 -0.15
CA ALA A 327 -6.68 -15.03 -0.92
C ALA A 327 -7.54 -13.79 -0.73
N ALA A 328 -8.18 -13.30 -1.79
CA ALA A 328 -9.02 -12.11 -1.69
C ALA A 328 -9.92 -12.28 -0.47
N GLN A 329 -9.49 -11.74 0.66
CA GLN A 329 -10.34 -11.71 1.84
C GLN A 329 -11.54 -10.91 1.39
N ASP A 330 -12.72 -11.37 1.73
CA ASP A 330 -13.92 -10.54 1.63
C ASP A 330 -13.49 -9.12 2.08
N PRO A 331 -13.46 -8.12 1.16
CA PRO A 331 -12.97 -6.79 1.48
C PRO A 331 -13.71 -6.18 2.66
N LYS A 332 -14.85 -6.77 3.03
CA LYS A 332 -15.68 -6.41 4.18
C LYS A 332 -15.31 -7.18 5.47
N ALA A 333 -14.46 -8.21 5.41
CA ALA A 333 -14.12 -9.00 6.61
C ALA A 333 -13.42 -8.17 7.68
N GLU A 334 -12.47 -7.33 7.29
CA GLU A 334 -11.78 -6.42 8.20
C GLU A 334 -12.73 -5.38 8.79
N LEU A 335 -13.64 -4.84 7.98
CA LEU A 335 -14.67 -3.92 8.46
C LEU A 335 -15.58 -4.60 9.48
N ARG A 336 -16.00 -5.86 9.24
CA ARG A 336 -16.81 -6.62 10.22
C ARG A 336 -16.07 -6.86 11.53
N ARG A 337 -14.74 -7.09 11.49
CA ARG A 337 -13.91 -7.19 12.70
C ARG A 337 -13.88 -5.87 13.46
N LEU A 338 -13.70 -4.76 12.77
CA LEU A 338 -13.69 -3.42 13.38
C LEU A 338 -15.03 -3.13 14.07
N VAL A 339 -16.14 -3.41 13.43
CA VAL A 339 -17.47 -3.20 14.01
C VAL A 339 -17.70 -4.14 15.20
N ALA A 340 -17.22 -5.40 15.12
CA ALA A 340 -17.35 -6.43 16.17
C ALA A 340 -18.79 -6.61 16.68
N GLY A 341 -19.78 -6.48 15.80
CA GLY A 341 -21.21 -6.59 16.13
C GLY A 341 -21.81 -5.41 16.90
N ALA A 342 -21.06 -4.32 17.11
CA ALA A 342 -21.57 -3.13 17.77
C ALA A 342 -22.62 -2.41 16.90
N LYS A 343 -23.67 -1.91 17.53
CA LYS A 343 -24.72 -1.11 16.88
C LYS A 343 -24.32 0.37 16.87
N LEU A 344 -24.98 1.17 16.01
CA LEU A 344 -24.77 2.61 15.96
C LEU A 344 -24.98 3.26 17.34
N THR A 345 -26.03 2.88 18.07
CA THR A 345 -26.33 3.37 19.42
C THR A 345 -25.22 3.10 20.42
N ASP A 346 -24.55 1.96 20.32
CA ASP A 346 -23.48 1.56 21.22
C ASP A 346 -22.23 2.40 20.98
N LEU A 347 -21.89 2.63 19.70
CA LEU A 347 -20.73 3.44 19.30
C LEU A 347 -20.93 4.93 19.66
N VAL A 348 -22.15 5.45 19.46
CA VAL A 348 -22.50 6.82 19.87
C VAL A 348 -22.48 6.96 21.39
N GLY A 349 -23.01 5.97 22.13
CA GLY A 349 -22.93 5.93 23.58
C GLY A 349 -21.49 5.92 24.09
N ALA A 350 -20.62 5.15 23.44
CA ALA A 350 -19.19 5.11 23.76
C ALA A 350 -18.50 6.46 23.52
N LEU A 351 -18.83 7.16 22.42
CA LEU A 351 -18.29 8.51 22.15
C LEU A 351 -18.70 9.50 23.24
N ARG A 352 -19.97 9.48 23.67
CA ARG A 352 -20.48 10.37 24.76
C ARG A 352 -19.84 10.08 26.12
N ALA A 353 -19.36 8.85 26.33
CA ALA A 353 -18.73 8.44 27.58
C ALA A 353 -17.23 8.80 27.66
N LEU A 354 -16.61 9.27 26.58
CA LEU A 354 -15.21 9.64 26.58
C LEU A 354 -14.96 10.94 27.40
N PRO A 355 -13.96 10.94 28.27
CA PRO A 355 -13.60 12.15 28.99
C PRO A 355 -13.03 13.22 28.01
N PRO A 356 -13.42 14.50 28.14
CA PRO A 356 -12.93 15.54 27.25
C PRO A 356 -11.43 15.85 27.48
N GLY A 357 -10.68 15.97 26.37
CA GLY A 357 -9.38 16.68 26.37
C GLY A 357 -8.14 15.91 26.84
N THR A 358 -8.17 14.58 26.99
CA THR A 358 -6.97 13.78 27.32
C THR A 358 -6.35 13.16 26.06
N ALA A 359 -5.03 12.90 26.06
CA ALA A 359 -4.35 12.23 24.94
C ALA A 359 -4.93 10.84 24.68
N SER A 360 -5.29 10.09 25.73
CA SER A 360 -5.95 8.79 25.63
C SER A 360 -7.37 8.88 25.03
N SER A 361 -8.09 9.99 25.21
CA SER A 361 -9.39 10.20 24.59
C SER A 361 -9.25 10.42 23.08
N GLY A 362 -8.16 11.01 22.59
CA GLY A 362 -7.91 11.18 21.16
C GLY A 362 -7.75 9.86 20.42
N GLU A 363 -7.00 8.91 20.98
CA GLU A 363 -6.85 7.56 20.40
C GLU A 363 -8.17 6.79 20.43
N ALA A 364 -8.89 6.80 21.56
CA ALA A 364 -10.19 6.16 21.68
C ALA A 364 -11.21 6.75 20.70
N THR A 365 -11.23 8.08 20.51
CA THR A 365 -12.07 8.75 19.51
C THR A 365 -11.75 8.25 18.10
N SER A 366 -10.46 8.17 17.74
CA SER A 366 -10.02 7.68 16.43
C SER A 366 -10.44 6.24 16.19
N GLN A 367 -10.34 5.38 17.20
CA GLN A 367 -10.80 3.98 17.13
C GLN A 367 -12.32 3.89 16.92
N LEU A 368 -13.12 4.69 17.65
CA LEU A 368 -14.57 4.74 17.48
C LEU A 368 -14.99 5.30 16.12
N MET A 369 -14.29 6.31 15.62
CA MET A 369 -14.51 6.84 14.26
C MET A 369 -14.25 5.76 13.19
N ASN A 370 -13.17 4.99 13.32
CA ASN A 370 -12.89 3.88 12.40
C ASN A 370 -13.98 2.80 12.45
N ARG A 371 -14.51 2.50 13.63
CA ARG A 371 -15.62 1.55 13.79
C ARG A 371 -16.93 2.07 13.19
N LEU A 372 -17.25 3.35 13.37
CA LEU A 372 -18.40 4.01 12.74
C LEU A 372 -18.27 4.03 11.23
N ARG A 373 -17.09 4.39 10.69
CA ARG A 373 -16.82 4.32 9.27
C ARG A 373 -17.05 2.91 8.71
N ALA A 374 -16.53 1.90 9.41
CA ALA A 374 -16.72 0.51 9.04
C ALA A 374 -18.21 0.10 9.07
N LEU A 375 -18.96 0.55 10.09
CA LEU A 375 -20.40 0.30 10.18
C LEU A 375 -21.16 0.92 9.01
N PHE A 376 -20.91 2.19 8.67
CA PHE A 376 -21.57 2.88 7.56
C PHE A 376 -21.15 2.31 6.18
N THR A 377 -19.98 1.70 6.08
CA THR A 377 -19.56 1.00 4.85
C THR A 377 -20.22 -0.38 4.72
N LEU A 378 -20.46 -1.10 5.84
CA LEU A 378 -21.10 -2.42 5.85
C LEU A 378 -22.62 -2.34 5.78
N GLU A 379 -23.20 -1.40 6.48
CA GLU A 379 -24.64 -1.18 6.66
C GLU A 379 -24.96 0.29 6.32
N PRO A 380 -24.96 0.68 5.03
CA PRO A 380 -25.09 2.08 4.61
C PRO A 380 -26.40 2.73 5.08
N ASP A 381 -27.48 1.96 5.21
CA ASP A 381 -28.76 2.41 5.73
C ASP A 381 -28.67 3.01 7.14
N LYS A 382 -27.70 2.59 7.97
CA LYS A 382 -27.49 3.15 9.30
C LYS A 382 -27.00 4.61 9.26
N ALA A 383 -26.38 5.04 8.18
CA ALA A 383 -25.98 6.43 7.99
C ALA A 383 -27.19 7.38 7.97
N LEU A 384 -28.31 6.94 7.41
CA LEU A 384 -29.53 7.76 7.28
C LEU A 384 -30.19 8.10 8.63
N ALA A 385 -29.81 7.42 9.72
CA ALA A 385 -30.27 7.77 11.07
C ALA A 385 -29.48 8.91 11.72
N VAL A 386 -28.29 9.24 11.19
CA VAL A 386 -27.37 10.22 11.81
C VAL A 386 -27.93 11.65 11.83
N PRO A 387 -28.63 12.18 10.80
CA PRO A 387 -29.19 13.52 10.85
C PRO A 387 -30.09 13.74 12.07
N GLU A 388 -30.90 12.75 12.42
CA GLU A 388 -31.78 12.82 13.60
C GLU A 388 -30.98 12.76 14.91
N LEU A 389 -29.94 11.90 14.98
CA LEU A 389 -29.06 11.80 16.15
C LEU A 389 -28.28 13.10 16.44
N LEU A 390 -28.03 13.89 15.40
CA LEU A 390 -27.30 15.16 15.51
C LEU A 390 -28.18 16.34 15.89
N ARG A 391 -29.53 16.20 15.79
CA ARG A 391 -30.43 17.27 16.26
C ARG A 391 -30.29 17.46 17.76
N GLY A 392 -29.83 18.64 18.15
CA GLY A 392 -29.62 18.98 19.55
C GLY A 392 -28.35 18.41 20.19
N GLU A 393 -27.52 17.66 19.46
CA GLU A 393 -26.23 17.22 19.96
C GLU A 393 -25.28 18.40 20.16
N LYS A 394 -24.74 18.53 21.38
CA LYS A 394 -23.86 19.63 21.79
C LYS A 394 -22.42 19.18 21.97
N ASP A 395 -22.20 17.89 22.14
CA ASP A 395 -20.86 17.36 22.31
C ASP A 395 -20.13 17.36 20.96
N ARG A 396 -19.08 18.19 20.89
CA ARG A 396 -18.28 18.36 19.69
C ARG A 396 -17.62 17.05 19.25
N ASN A 397 -17.15 16.22 20.19
CA ASN A 397 -16.51 14.96 19.84
C ASN A 397 -17.50 14.02 19.17
N VAL A 398 -18.76 14.00 19.61
CA VAL A 398 -19.81 13.17 19.02
C VAL A 398 -20.14 13.63 17.61
N TYR A 399 -20.53 14.92 17.42
CA TYR A 399 -20.95 15.36 16.09
C TYR A 399 -19.79 15.38 15.09
N SER A 400 -18.57 15.79 15.47
CA SER A 400 -17.43 15.77 14.57
C SER A 400 -17.03 14.34 14.20
N SER A 401 -17.11 13.38 15.14
CA SER A 401 -16.80 11.98 14.88
C SER A 401 -17.82 11.33 13.95
N LEU A 402 -19.10 11.60 14.12
CA LEU A 402 -20.16 11.09 13.22
C LEU A 402 -20.00 11.66 11.81
N ILE A 403 -19.84 12.98 11.68
CA ILE A 403 -19.62 13.65 10.39
C ILE A 403 -18.35 13.12 9.69
N GLY A 404 -17.24 13.05 10.42
CA GLY A 404 -15.98 12.54 9.89
C GLY A 404 -16.09 11.07 9.44
N SER A 405 -16.83 10.25 10.18
CA SER A 405 -17.05 8.84 9.84
C SER A 405 -17.94 8.66 8.61
N LEU A 406 -18.98 9.50 8.45
CA LEU A 406 -19.82 9.54 7.23
C LEU A 406 -19.00 9.94 6.00
N SER A 407 -18.21 11.01 6.12
CA SER A 407 -17.32 11.48 5.06
C SER A 407 -16.33 10.40 4.63
N ALA A 408 -15.69 9.73 5.59
CA ALA A 408 -14.72 8.67 5.35
C ALA A 408 -15.33 7.36 4.83
N ALA A 409 -16.60 7.05 5.17
CA ALA A 409 -17.33 5.91 4.61
C ALA A 409 -17.66 6.14 3.14
N SER A 410 -18.02 7.38 2.78
CA SER A 410 -18.27 7.85 1.39
C SER A 410 -19.27 6.99 0.60
N THR A 411 -20.17 6.28 1.30
CA THR A 411 -21.28 5.58 0.64
C THR A 411 -22.35 6.60 0.20
N PRO A 412 -23.17 6.31 -0.82
CA PRO A 412 -24.24 7.21 -1.24
C PRO A 412 -25.14 7.64 -0.09
N GLU A 413 -25.52 6.71 0.81
CA GLU A 413 -26.36 6.97 1.98
C GLU A 413 -25.64 7.86 3.01
N ALA A 414 -24.33 7.65 3.23
CA ALA A 414 -23.53 8.48 4.12
C ALA A 414 -23.43 9.92 3.61
N LEU A 415 -23.23 10.11 2.30
CA LEU A 415 -23.18 11.44 1.68
C LEU A 415 -24.55 12.10 1.62
N SER A 416 -25.64 11.33 1.40
CA SER A 416 -27.00 11.83 1.52
C SER A 416 -27.28 12.30 2.96
N ALA A 417 -26.88 11.53 3.97
CA ALA A 417 -27.01 11.95 5.37
C ALA A 417 -26.24 13.26 5.67
N LEU A 418 -25.01 13.41 5.15
CA LEU A 418 -24.25 14.68 5.28
C LEU A 418 -24.98 15.83 4.57
N SER A 419 -25.55 15.61 3.38
CA SER A 419 -26.33 16.60 2.66
C SER A 419 -27.56 17.05 3.47
N GLN A 420 -28.27 16.11 4.09
CA GLN A 420 -29.40 16.41 4.97
C GLN A 420 -28.97 17.21 6.20
N VAL A 421 -27.88 16.84 6.88
CA VAL A 421 -27.35 17.59 8.03
C VAL A 421 -26.99 19.02 7.63
N MET A 422 -26.36 19.21 6.48
CA MET A 422 -25.94 20.52 5.99
C MET A 422 -27.11 21.45 5.65
N THR A 423 -28.16 20.88 5.03
CA THR A 423 -29.32 21.66 4.55
C THR A 423 -30.40 21.85 5.59
N ASP A 424 -30.45 21.02 6.65
CA ASP A 424 -31.44 21.13 7.71
C ASP A 424 -31.19 22.35 8.61
N GLY A 425 -32.03 23.38 8.48
CA GLY A 425 -31.97 24.59 9.31
C GLY A 425 -32.20 24.39 10.79
N GLN A 426 -32.64 23.20 11.25
CA GLN A 426 -32.78 22.86 12.65
C GLN A 426 -31.49 22.33 13.27
N GLN A 427 -30.50 21.99 12.45
CA GLN A 427 -29.16 21.62 12.92
C GLN A 427 -28.39 22.85 13.40
N GLY A 428 -27.49 22.64 14.37
CA GLY A 428 -26.59 23.70 14.82
C GLY A 428 -25.72 24.23 13.67
N LEU A 429 -25.47 25.56 13.65
CA LEU A 429 -24.66 26.18 12.59
C LEU A 429 -23.31 25.45 12.42
N ARG A 430 -22.65 25.13 13.51
CA ARG A 430 -21.33 24.44 13.47
C ARG A 430 -21.44 23.04 12.85
N THR A 431 -22.47 22.29 13.21
CA THR A 431 -22.72 20.94 12.65
C THR A 431 -22.97 21.00 11.13
N ARG A 432 -23.70 22.00 10.66
CA ARG A 432 -23.93 22.24 9.22
C ARG A 432 -22.64 22.60 8.49
N VAL A 433 -21.80 23.45 9.08
CA VAL A 433 -20.49 23.81 8.54
C VAL A 433 -19.59 22.58 8.45
N ASP A 434 -19.52 21.76 9.51
CA ASP A 434 -18.70 20.56 9.54
C ASP A 434 -19.23 19.51 8.53
N ALA A 435 -20.56 19.41 8.30
CA ALA A 435 -21.15 18.55 7.29
C ALA A 435 -20.78 19.00 5.86
N ALA A 436 -20.78 20.30 5.59
CA ALA A 436 -20.32 20.87 4.31
C ALA A 436 -18.84 20.53 4.06
N ALA A 437 -17.99 20.69 5.07
CA ALA A 437 -16.59 20.29 5.00
C ALA A 437 -16.45 18.79 4.75
N GLY A 438 -17.25 17.96 5.44
CA GLY A 438 -17.27 16.50 5.29
C GLY A 438 -17.63 16.05 3.86
N LEU A 439 -18.61 16.69 3.22
CA LEU A 439 -18.95 16.44 1.82
C LEU A 439 -17.79 16.77 0.87
N GLY A 440 -17.09 17.90 1.10
CA GLY A 440 -15.93 18.28 0.30
C GLY A 440 -14.72 17.36 0.48
N MET A 441 -14.62 16.69 1.62
CA MET A 441 -13.51 15.76 1.91
C MET A 441 -13.82 14.31 1.50
N ALA A 442 -15.06 14.02 1.07
CA ALA A 442 -15.47 12.68 0.69
C ALA A 442 -14.67 12.17 -0.51
N PRO A 443 -14.00 10.99 -0.41
CA PRO A 443 -13.21 10.43 -1.51
C PRO A 443 -14.02 10.18 -2.78
N GLN A 444 -15.33 9.91 -2.67
CA GLN A 444 -16.23 9.61 -3.78
C GLN A 444 -17.43 10.58 -3.78
N PRO A 445 -17.28 11.82 -4.27
CA PRO A 445 -18.36 12.78 -4.30
C PRO A 445 -19.54 12.28 -5.14
N THR A 446 -20.77 12.45 -4.65
CA THR A 446 -21.98 12.15 -5.39
C THR A 446 -22.57 13.39 -6.05
N GLN A 447 -23.35 13.20 -7.10
CA GLN A 447 -24.07 14.31 -7.76
C GLN A 447 -25.04 15.02 -6.80
N GLU A 448 -25.71 14.25 -5.91
CA GLU A 448 -26.56 14.79 -4.85
C GLU A 448 -25.76 15.69 -3.89
N GLY A 449 -24.60 15.20 -3.39
CA GLY A 449 -23.73 15.96 -2.51
C GLY A 449 -23.22 17.26 -3.16
N ILE A 450 -22.81 17.20 -4.43
CA ILE A 450 -22.37 18.36 -5.19
C ILE A 450 -23.54 19.36 -5.38
N ALA A 451 -24.74 18.89 -5.69
CA ALA A 451 -25.93 19.74 -5.82
C ALA A 451 -26.27 20.45 -4.50
N ALA A 452 -26.22 19.71 -3.39
CA ALA A 452 -26.41 20.28 -2.05
C ALA A 452 -25.33 21.33 -1.69
N LEU A 453 -24.06 21.08 -2.04
CA LEU A 453 -22.98 22.07 -1.86
C LEU A 453 -23.22 23.33 -2.70
N ARG A 454 -23.70 23.20 -3.95
CA ARG A 454 -24.06 24.34 -4.81
C ARG A 454 -25.17 25.19 -4.20
N GLU A 455 -26.20 24.56 -3.65
CA GLU A 455 -27.30 25.24 -2.96
C GLU A 455 -26.75 25.99 -1.73
N MET A 456 -25.96 25.33 -0.89
CA MET A 456 -25.41 25.95 0.32
C MET A 456 -24.32 27.00 0.04
N ALA A 457 -23.68 26.98 -1.11
CA ALA A 457 -22.80 28.06 -1.57
C ALA A 457 -23.55 29.37 -1.87
N GLN A 458 -24.88 29.33 -1.88
CA GLN A 458 -25.76 30.51 -1.93
C GLN A 458 -26.41 30.86 -0.58
N SER A 459 -26.08 30.15 0.49
CA SER A 459 -26.66 30.35 1.83
C SER A 459 -26.47 31.81 2.31
N PRO A 460 -27.46 32.40 2.99
CA PRO A 460 -27.31 33.68 3.66
C PRO A 460 -26.29 33.62 4.82
N GLU A 461 -26.10 32.43 5.41
CA GLU A 461 -25.16 32.21 6.51
C GLU A 461 -23.72 32.13 5.97
N THR A 462 -22.90 33.11 6.32
CA THR A 462 -21.55 33.30 5.79
C THR A 462 -20.67 32.05 5.95
N ASP A 463 -20.71 31.41 7.12
CA ASP A 463 -19.84 30.24 7.40
C ASP A 463 -20.25 29.04 6.55
N VAL A 464 -21.55 28.77 6.41
CA VAL A 464 -22.05 27.69 5.56
C VAL A 464 -21.71 27.94 4.09
N ARG A 465 -22.01 29.19 3.62
CA ARG A 465 -21.68 29.61 2.25
C ARG A 465 -20.20 29.44 1.93
N SER A 466 -19.35 29.94 2.82
CA SER A 466 -17.91 29.89 2.61
C SER A 466 -17.38 28.45 2.60
N THR A 467 -17.81 27.63 3.56
CA THR A 467 -17.39 26.24 3.65
C THR A 467 -17.89 25.41 2.47
N ALA A 468 -19.16 25.58 2.08
CA ALA A 468 -19.72 24.88 0.91
C ALA A 468 -19.01 25.28 -0.40
N THR A 469 -18.66 26.57 -0.57
CA THR A 469 -17.89 27.05 -1.73
C THR A 469 -16.50 26.38 -1.77
N LEU A 470 -15.77 26.32 -0.64
CA LEU A 470 -14.46 25.68 -0.57
C LEU A 470 -14.56 24.16 -0.78
N ALA A 471 -15.62 23.53 -0.27
CA ALA A 471 -15.90 22.10 -0.42
C ALA A 471 -16.13 21.70 -1.89
N LEU A 472 -16.74 22.55 -2.70
CA LEU A 472 -16.88 22.32 -4.16
C LEU A 472 -15.51 22.20 -4.85
N GLY A 473 -14.51 22.98 -4.43
CA GLY A 473 -13.15 22.86 -4.94
C GLY A 473 -12.50 21.51 -4.61
N ASN A 474 -12.66 21.05 -3.38
CA ASN A 474 -12.17 19.73 -2.97
C ASN A 474 -12.92 18.59 -3.69
N ALA A 475 -14.24 18.72 -3.86
CA ALA A 475 -15.03 17.75 -4.61
C ALA A 475 -14.58 17.65 -6.08
N ALA A 476 -14.27 18.78 -6.71
CA ALA A 476 -13.73 18.80 -8.09
C ALA A 476 -12.40 18.05 -8.17
N ARG A 477 -11.48 18.25 -7.21
CA ARG A 477 -10.23 17.50 -7.14
C ARG A 477 -10.46 15.99 -6.98
N ASN A 478 -11.34 15.59 -6.08
CA ASN A 478 -11.63 14.18 -5.85
C ASN A 478 -12.27 13.52 -7.10
N LEU A 479 -13.10 14.24 -7.85
CA LEU A 479 -13.64 13.77 -9.14
C LEU A 479 -12.53 13.62 -10.20
N GLU A 480 -11.57 14.56 -10.25
CA GLU A 480 -10.43 14.49 -11.18
C GLU A 480 -9.53 13.30 -10.85
N GLU A 481 -9.21 13.06 -9.56
CA GLU A 481 -8.45 11.89 -9.10
C GLU A 481 -9.12 10.56 -9.51
N GLN A 482 -10.46 10.52 -9.53
CA GLN A 482 -11.25 9.37 -10.00
C GLN A 482 -11.42 9.29 -11.52
N LYS A 483 -10.93 10.30 -12.26
CA LYS A 483 -11.15 10.43 -13.71
C LYS A 483 -12.64 10.47 -14.09
N SER A 484 -13.44 11.06 -13.22
CA SER A 484 -14.87 11.22 -13.48
C SER A 484 -15.12 12.22 -14.62
N PRO A 485 -16.05 11.93 -15.55
CA PRO A 485 -16.42 12.88 -16.60
C PRO A 485 -17.07 14.17 -16.07
N ASP A 486 -17.48 14.20 -14.81
CA ASP A 486 -18.08 15.37 -14.16
C ASP A 486 -17.03 16.37 -13.65
N ALA A 487 -15.76 15.96 -13.53
CA ALA A 487 -14.67 16.80 -13.05
C ALA A 487 -14.52 18.08 -13.87
N ASP A 488 -14.43 17.96 -15.20
CA ASP A 488 -14.25 19.08 -16.12
C ASP A 488 -15.41 20.09 -16.07
N ASN A 489 -16.63 19.58 -15.85
CA ASN A 489 -17.81 20.44 -15.75
C ASN A 489 -17.78 21.28 -14.48
N LEU A 490 -17.47 20.65 -13.33
CA LEU A 490 -17.40 21.35 -12.06
C LEU A 490 -16.21 22.32 -12.04
N LEU A 491 -15.06 21.93 -12.60
CA LEU A 491 -13.88 22.79 -12.71
C LEU A 491 -14.18 24.06 -13.53
N ARG A 492 -14.85 23.90 -14.68
CA ARG A 492 -15.25 25.02 -15.54
C ARG A 492 -16.27 25.94 -14.85
N GLU A 493 -17.23 25.38 -14.12
CA GLU A 493 -18.19 26.13 -13.31
C GLU A 493 -17.48 26.96 -12.23
N LEU A 494 -16.55 26.38 -11.50
CA LEU A 494 -15.77 27.09 -10.49
C LEU A 494 -14.94 28.22 -11.11
N ALA A 495 -14.29 27.99 -12.25
CA ALA A 495 -13.51 28.99 -12.95
C ALA A 495 -14.39 30.18 -13.43
N GLN A 496 -15.55 29.90 -14.00
CA GLN A 496 -16.50 30.93 -14.41
C GLN A 496 -17.07 31.72 -13.23
N SER A 497 -17.27 31.08 -12.10
CA SER A 497 -17.79 31.71 -10.89
C SER A 497 -16.89 32.85 -10.39
N VAL A 498 -15.56 32.74 -10.58
CA VAL A 498 -14.60 33.80 -10.19
C VAL A 498 -14.89 35.11 -10.92
N ALA A 499 -15.11 35.06 -12.24
CA ALA A 499 -15.42 36.24 -13.03
C ALA A 499 -16.80 36.82 -12.69
N ALA A 500 -17.76 35.96 -12.32
CA ALA A 500 -19.12 36.38 -11.95
C ALA A 500 -19.22 36.97 -10.51
N ALA A 501 -18.14 37.02 -9.75
CA ALA A 501 -18.16 37.57 -8.41
C ALA A 501 -18.28 39.10 -8.40
N SER A 502 -19.27 39.63 -7.69
CA SER A 502 -19.57 41.05 -7.67
C SER A 502 -18.73 41.86 -6.67
N THR A 503 -18.13 41.23 -5.68
CA THR A 503 -17.27 41.88 -4.68
C THR A 503 -15.89 41.23 -4.62
N PRO A 504 -14.83 41.95 -4.15
CA PRO A 504 -13.50 41.39 -3.98
C PRO A 504 -13.50 40.19 -3.03
N GLU A 505 -14.26 40.21 -1.94
CA GLU A 505 -14.35 39.12 -0.94
C GLU A 505 -14.97 37.87 -1.55
N ALA A 506 -16.06 38.02 -2.34
CA ALA A 506 -16.68 36.89 -3.05
C ALA A 506 -15.74 36.31 -4.09
N ARG A 507 -14.99 37.17 -4.82
CA ARG A 507 -13.97 36.72 -5.78
C ARG A 507 -12.84 35.98 -5.10
N ALA A 508 -12.35 36.49 -3.95
CA ALA A 508 -11.31 35.84 -3.16
C ALA A 508 -11.73 34.46 -2.66
N LEU A 509 -12.96 34.31 -2.14
CA LEU A 509 -13.50 33.03 -1.71
C LEU A 509 -13.52 32.00 -2.86
N ARG A 510 -13.98 32.40 -4.04
CA ARG A 510 -14.07 31.52 -5.22
C ARG A 510 -12.68 31.16 -5.76
N LEU A 511 -11.70 32.07 -5.68
CA LEU A 511 -10.30 31.77 -6.00
C LEU A 511 -9.71 30.73 -5.06
N ARG A 512 -9.98 30.82 -3.74
CA ARG A 512 -9.56 29.79 -2.79
C ARG A 512 -10.20 28.43 -3.08
N ALA A 513 -11.48 28.41 -3.45
CA ALA A 513 -12.15 27.19 -3.89
C ALA A 513 -11.52 26.61 -5.17
N LEU A 514 -11.22 27.49 -6.14
CA LEU A 514 -10.55 27.10 -7.37
C LEU A 514 -9.15 26.53 -7.10
N GLY A 515 -8.39 27.10 -6.16
CA GLY A 515 -7.09 26.57 -5.72
C GLY A 515 -7.17 25.20 -5.05
N ASN A 516 -8.30 24.88 -4.39
CA ASN A 516 -8.51 23.56 -3.77
C ASN A 516 -8.65 22.43 -4.80
N THR A 517 -8.96 22.75 -6.06
CA THR A 517 -9.01 21.76 -7.15
C THR A 517 -7.65 21.13 -7.41
N ALA A 518 -6.57 21.84 -7.13
CA ALA A 518 -5.18 21.49 -7.47
C ALA A 518 -4.94 21.26 -8.97
N SER A 519 -5.90 21.59 -9.83
CA SER A 519 -5.80 21.38 -11.28
C SER A 519 -4.94 22.45 -11.96
N PRO A 520 -3.97 22.08 -12.83
CA PRO A 520 -3.19 23.05 -13.58
C PRO A 520 -4.02 23.84 -14.61
N GLU A 521 -5.20 23.37 -14.99
CA GLU A 521 -6.07 24.01 -15.97
C GLU A 521 -6.61 25.37 -15.50
N VAL A 522 -6.68 25.58 -14.17
CA VAL A 522 -7.16 26.86 -13.60
C VAL A 522 -6.09 27.95 -13.53
N LEU A 523 -4.85 27.65 -13.93
CA LEU A 523 -3.71 28.57 -13.78
C LEU A 523 -3.95 29.91 -14.50
N ALA A 524 -4.59 29.92 -15.67
CA ALA A 524 -4.87 31.15 -16.43
C ALA A 524 -5.80 32.10 -15.65
N VAL A 525 -6.84 31.55 -15.01
CA VAL A 525 -7.79 32.35 -14.19
C VAL A 525 -7.08 32.94 -12.95
N ILE A 526 -6.19 32.17 -12.33
CA ILE A 526 -5.41 32.63 -11.18
C ILE A 526 -4.41 33.71 -11.61
N GLN A 527 -3.74 33.56 -12.76
CA GLN A 527 -2.81 34.57 -13.31
C GLN A 527 -3.50 35.91 -13.58
N ASP A 528 -4.72 35.88 -14.09
CA ASP A 528 -5.50 37.08 -14.31
C ASP A 528 -5.88 37.76 -12.98
N ALA A 529 -6.27 36.98 -11.97
CA ALA A 529 -6.60 37.47 -10.65
C ALA A 529 -5.37 38.07 -9.91
N LEU A 530 -4.14 37.66 -10.24
CA LEU A 530 -2.92 38.28 -9.70
C LEU A 530 -2.69 39.73 -10.18
N ARG A 531 -3.46 40.20 -11.17
CA ARG A 531 -3.43 41.59 -11.69
C ARG A 531 -4.56 42.44 -11.12
N ASP A 532 -5.40 41.87 -10.26
CA ASP A 532 -6.54 42.59 -9.67
C ASP A 532 -6.06 43.80 -8.86
N THR A 533 -6.82 44.87 -8.87
CA THR A 533 -6.54 46.09 -8.10
C THR A 533 -6.65 45.86 -6.61
N SER A 534 -7.51 44.94 -6.17
CA SER A 534 -7.72 44.57 -4.77
C SER A 534 -6.63 43.65 -4.24
N PRO A 535 -5.93 44.01 -3.16
CA PRO A 535 -4.94 43.12 -2.54
C PRO A 535 -5.57 41.82 -2.03
N ILE A 536 -6.84 41.86 -1.56
CA ILE A 536 -7.55 40.65 -1.06
C ILE A 536 -7.71 39.62 -2.20
N VAL A 537 -7.98 40.07 -3.41
CA VAL A 537 -8.12 39.17 -4.59
C VAL A 537 -6.75 38.61 -4.97
N ARG A 538 -5.70 39.43 -4.99
CA ARG A 538 -4.33 38.96 -5.30
C ARG A 538 -3.80 37.99 -4.24
N GLU A 539 -4.09 38.28 -2.96
CA GLU A 539 -3.78 37.37 -1.85
C GLU A 539 -4.42 35.99 -2.05
N ALA A 540 -5.73 35.96 -2.30
CA ALA A 540 -6.44 34.70 -2.57
C ALA A 540 -5.93 33.98 -3.82
N ALA A 541 -5.55 34.74 -4.87
CA ALA A 541 -4.94 34.16 -6.07
C ALA A 541 -3.57 33.50 -5.77
N ILE A 542 -2.76 34.11 -4.93
CA ILE A 542 -1.50 33.53 -4.45
C ILE A 542 -1.74 32.29 -3.60
N GLU A 543 -2.66 32.34 -2.65
CA GLU A 543 -3.04 31.17 -1.85
C GLU A 543 -3.54 30.01 -2.71
N ALA A 544 -4.28 30.31 -3.78
CA ALA A 544 -4.78 29.30 -4.72
C ALA A 544 -3.65 28.52 -5.42
N LEU A 545 -2.48 29.15 -5.63
CA LEU A 545 -1.32 28.49 -6.24
C LEU A 545 -0.68 27.38 -5.37
N ARG A 546 -0.98 27.34 -4.05
CA ARG A 546 -0.29 26.42 -3.12
C ARG A 546 -0.30 24.96 -3.54
N LEU A 547 -1.38 24.50 -4.16
CA LEU A 547 -1.56 23.10 -4.60
C LEU A 547 -1.42 22.93 -6.12
N ILE A 548 -1.41 24.00 -6.91
CA ILE A 548 -1.30 23.93 -8.37
C ILE A 548 0.11 23.50 -8.77
N PRO A 549 0.31 22.35 -9.44
CA PRO A 549 1.65 21.88 -9.77
C PRO A 549 2.29 22.67 -10.92
N GLY A 550 3.61 22.65 -11.00
CA GLY A 550 4.37 23.12 -12.16
C GLY A 550 5.19 24.38 -11.92
N ALA A 551 6.23 24.53 -12.74
CA ALA A 551 7.23 25.60 -12.63
C ALA A 551 6.66 27.02 -12.77
N THR A 552 5.59 27.18 -13.56
CA THR A 552 4.92 28.48 -13.71
C THR A 552 4.28 28.94 -12.40
N ALA A 553 3.63 28.04 -11.65
CA ALA A 553 3.08 28.36 -10.35
C ALA A 553 4.20 28.75 -9.35
N ASP A 554 5.33 28.04 -9.36
CA ASP A 554 6.49 28.35 -8.52
C ASP A 554 7.09 29.72 -8.86
N GLN A 555 7.22 30.07 -10.15
CA GLN A 555 7.69 31.38 -10.60
C GLN A 555 6.77 32.52 -10.17
N LEU A 556 5.45 32.32 -10.24
CA LEU A 556 4.46 33.31 -9.80
C LEU A 556 4.54 33.53 -8.29
N LEU A 557 4.67 32.46 -7.49
CA LEU A 557 4.89 32.55 -6.05
C LEU A 557 6.18 33.33 -5.73
N ALA A 558 7.27 32.96 -6.37
CA ALA A 558 8.58 33.60 -6.18
C ALA A 558 8.54 35.11 -6.53
N MET A 559 7.92 35.46 -7.65
CA MET A 559 7.80 36.86 -8.09
C MET A 559 6.95 37.68 -7.09
N ARG A 560 5.76 37.17 -6.72
CA ARG A 560 4.85 37.91 -5.86
C ARG A 560 5.32 38.01 -4.41
N MET A 561 6.16 37.09 -3.95
CA MET A 561 6.79 37.15 -2.62
C MET A 561 7.63 38.42 -2.41
N VAL A 562 8.24 38.96 -3.46
CA VAL A 562 9.14 40.10 -3.35
C VAL A 562 8.63 41.36 -4.05
N ASP A 563 7.79 41.25 -5.08
CA ASP A 563 7.43 42.36 -5.95
C ASP A 563 5.99 42.88 -5.73
N ASP A 564 5.11 42.17 -5.00
CA ASP A 564 3.76 42.69 -4.76
C ASP A 564 3.78 43.88 -3.79
N PRO A 565 3.08 44.98 -4.09
CA PRO A 565 3.08 46.16 -3.23
C PRO A 565 2.45 45.91 -1.86
N ALA A 566 1.50 44.97 -1.76
CA ALA A 566 0.79 44.64 -0.53
C ALA A 566 1.54 43.58 0.28
N PRO A 567 1.90 43.85 1.54
CA PRO A 567 2.63 42.87 2.34
C PRO A 567 1.82 41.59 2.63
N GLU A 568 0.47 41.69 2.66
CA GLU A 568 -0.42 40.53 2.83
C GLU A 568 -0.23 39.52 1.68
N VAL A 569 -0.10 40.02 0.45
CA VAL A 569 0.14 39.16 -0.72
C VAL A 569 1.52 38.50 -0.67
N ARG A 570 2.55 39.25 -0.23
CA ARG A 570 3.91 38.70 -0.07
C ARG A 570 3.94 37.62 1.01
N ARG A 571 3.24 37.82 2.14
CA ARG A 571 3.08 36.84 3.23
C ARG A 571 2.32 35.57 2.76
N ALA A 572 1.23 35.76 2.02
CA ALA A 572 0.49 34.66 1.41
C ALA A 572 1.37 33.82 0.46
N ALA A 573 2.30 34.45 -0.28
CA ALA A 573 3.26 33.74 -1.12
C ALA A 573 4.23 32.90 -0.28
N ILE A 574 4.75 33.41 0.84
CA ILE A 574 5.58 32.63 1.77
C ILE A 574 4.79 31.42 2.29
N PHE A 575 3.57 31.64 2.75
CA PHE A 575 2.68 30.56 3.21
C PHE A 575 2.45 29.52 2.12
N ALA A 576 2.14 29.93 0.88
CA ALA A 576 1.87 29.03 -0.24
C ALA A 576 3.11 28.17 -0.61
N THR A 577 4.34 28.70 -0.45
CA THR A 577 5.56 27.94 -0.69
C THR A 577 5.78 26.82 0.34
N SER A 578 5.17 26.88 1.53
CA SER A 578 5.28 25.79 2.53
C SER A 578 4.72 24.45 2.03
N PHE A 579 3.90 24.47 0.99
CA PHE A 579 3.34 23.30 0.30
C PHE A 579 4.18 22.83 -0.90
N ARG A 580 5.34 23.43 -1.13
CA ARG A 580 6.19 23.22 -2.32
C ARG A 580 7.56 22.66 -1.96
N ALA A 581 8.35 22.33 -2.99
CA ALA A 581 9.76 21.95 -2.82
C ALA A 581 10.61 23.20 -2.52
N LEU A 582 10.91 23.44 -1.26
CA LEU A 582 11.55 24.65 -0.76
C LEU A 582 12.96 24.98 -1.32
N PRO A 583 13.83 24.01 -1.72
CA PRO A 583 15.17 24.34 -2.22
C PRO A 583 15.16 25.36 -3.37
N GLY A 584 14.17 25.31 -4.24
CA GLY A 584 14.03 26.25 -5.36
C GLY A 584 13.71 27.69 -4.94
N PHE A 585 13.21 27.92 -3.73
CA PHE A 585 12.82 29.22 -3.22
C PHE A 585 13.89 29.89 -2.34
N LEU A 586 14.99 29.22 -1.99
CA LEU A 586 16.03 29.79 -1.12
C LEU A 586 16.54 31.15 -1.59
N PRO A 587 16.83 31.39 -2.90
CA PRO A 587 17.27 32.72 -3.34
C PRO A 587 16.22 33.82 -3.15
N VAL A 588 14.93 33.45 -3.25
CA VAL A 588 13.83 34.39 -3.06
C VAL A 588 13.62 34.68 -1.55
N PHE A 589 13.75 33.67 -0.69
CA PHE A 589 13.74 33.86 0.76
C PHE A 589 14.90 34.75 1.22
N GLU A 590 16.10 34.55 0.68
CA GLU A 590 17.24 35.44 0.96
C GLU A 590 16.94 36.89 0.57
N ARG A 591 16.38 37.09 -0.64
CA ARG A 591 16.00 38.43 -1.09
C ARG A 591 14.95 39.05 -0.16
N ALA A 592 13.88 38.32 0.19
CA ALA A 592 12.84 38.81 1.08
C ALA A 592 13.41 39.18 2.48
N LEU A 593 14.27 38.34 3.06
CA LEU A 593 14.94 38.62 4.33
C LEU A 593 15.78 39.89 4.29
N ARG A 594 16.51 40.12 3.18
CA ARG A 594 17.44 41.24 3.07
C ARG A 594 16.80 42.57 2.69
N THR A 595 15.68 42.53 1.96
CA THR A 595 15.15 43.72 1.29
C THR A 595 13.72 44.10 1.66
N ASP A 596 12.94 43.20 2.27
CA ASP A 596 11.57 43.51 2.62
C ASP A 596 11.53 44.51 3.80
N ALA A 597 10.80 45.62 3.60
CA ALA A 597 10.67 46.67 4.63
C ALA A 597 9.75 46.25 5.80
N VAL A 598 8.92 45.21 5.58
CA VAL A 598 7.88 44.83 6.57
C VAL A 598 8.37 43.67 7.43
N ASP A 599 8.46 43.90 8.73
CA ASP A 599 8.92 42.92 9.72
C ASP A 599 8.14 41.62 9.66
N ALA A 600 6.81 41.66 9.48
CA ALA A 600 5.96 40.49 9.44
C ALA A 600 6.31 39.55 8.23
N VAL A 601 6.69 40.13 7.10
CA VAL A 601 7.13 39.34 5.92
C VAL A 601 8.45 38.63 6.23
N ARG A 602 9.44 39.36 6.77
CA ARG A 602 10.73 38.77 7.13
C ARG A 602 10.61 37.69 8.22
N ASN A 603 9.73 37.96 9.21
CA ASN A 603 9.44 36.99 10.29
C ASN A 603 8.81 35.70 9.76
N ASP A 604 7.87 35.78 8.80
CA ASP A 604 7.27 34.60 8.18
C ASP A 604 8.31 33.74 7.45
N VAL A 605 9.29 34.37 6.75
CA VAL A 605 10.42 33.63 6.15
C VAL A 605 11.27 32.95 7.23
N VAL A 606 11.62 33.67 8.33
CA VAL A 606 12.41 33.11 9.43
C VAL A 606 11.72 31.89 10.04
N ARG A 607 10.40 31.98 10.28
CA ARG A 607 9.62 30.88 10.84
C ARG A 607 9.60 29.68 9.89
N LEU A 608 9.32 29.88 8.60
CA LEU A 608 9.30 28.81 7.61
C LEU A 608 10.66 28.10 7.52
N LEU A 609 11.75 28.84 7.45
CA LEU A 609 13.11 28.30 7.43
C LEU A 609 13.44 27.55 8.74
N GLY A 610 13.04 28.12 9.89
CA GLY A 610 13.29 27.53 11.20
C GLY A 610 12.56 26.20 11.43
N GLU A 611 11.34 26.07 10.95
CA GLU A 611 10.58 24.82 10.99
C GLU A 611 11.20 23.72 10.12
N ARG A 612 12.01 24.10 9.13
CA ARG A 612 12.63 23.21 8.15
C ARG A 612 14.17 23.16 8.25
N VAL A 613 14.77 23.76 9.26
CA VAL A 613 16.24 23.95 9.38
C VAL A 613 17.03 22.64 9.31
N THR A 614 16.47 21.55 9.81
CA THR A 614 17.12 20.22 9.79
C THR A 614 16.95 19.48 8.44
N GLN A 615 16.03 19.93 7.60
CA GLN A 615 15.62 19.25 6.35
C GLN A 615 16.02 20.04 5.11
N LEU A 616 16.21 21.35 5.23
CA LEU A 616 16.49 22.26 4.12
C LEU A 616 17.94 22.77 4.20
N SER A 617 18.79 22.22 3.33
CA SER A 617 20.18 22.70 3.19
C SER A 617 20.18 24.18 2.80
N GLY A 618 20.96 25.00 3.50
CA GLY A 618 21.02 26.45 3.32
C GLY A 618 20.06 27.26 4.22
N ALA A 619 19.07 26.63 4.86
CA ALA A 619 18.17 27.34 5.80
C ALA A 619 18.93 27.86 7.02
N ALA A 620 19.90 27.11 7.54
CA ALA A 620 20.71 27.52 8.69
C ALA A 620 21.53 28.77 8.39
N ASP A 621 22.09 28.91 7.19
CA ASP A 621 22.88 30.08 6.80
C ASP A 621 22.01 31.35 6.73
N LEU A 622 20.80 31.23 6.16
CA LEU A 622 19.84 32.33 6.11
C LEU A 622 19.35 32.75 7.49
N LEU A 623 19.09 31.78 8.37
CA LEU A 623 18.72 32.05 9.76
C LEU A 623 19.87 32.70 10.53
N ALA A 624 21.11 32.24 10.32
CA ALA A 624 22.27 32.86 10.95
C ALA A 624 22.44 34.32 10.48
N TRP A 625 22.27 34.54 9.16
CA TRP A 625 22.29 35.91 8.64
C TRP A 625 21.19 36.78 9.28
N ALA A 626 19.94 36.32 9.33
CA ALA A 626 18.84 37.04 9.94
C ALA A 626 19.07 37.31 11.44
N GLY A 627 19.61 36.31 12.15
CA GLY A 627 19.93 36.41 13.57
C GLY A 627 20.98 37.48 13.91
N HIS A 628 21.83 37.87 12.96
CA HIS A 628 22.84 38.90 13.17
C HIS A 628 22.49 40.25 12.53
N ASN A 629 21.73 40.26 11.44
CA ASN A 629 21.62 41.42 10.57
C ASN A 629 20.19 42.01 10.48
N ASP A 630 19.13 41.28 10.90
CA ASP A 630 17.77 41.82 10.79
C ASP A 630 17.64 43.09 11.66
N PRO A 631 17.04 44.19 11.17
CA PRO A 631 16.86 45.41 11.95
C PRO A 631 15.98 45.20 13.18
N ASN A 632 15.05 44.23 13.14
CA ASN A 632 14.14 43.95 14.27
C ASN A 632 14.79 42.96 15.25
N GLY A 633 14.86 43.32 16.55
CA GLY A 633 15.47 42.50 17.61
C GLY A 633 14.74 41.18 17.85
N ASP A 634 13.42 41.16 17.75
CA ASP A 634 12.61 39.96 17.98
C ASP A 634 12.83 38.93 16.85
N ILE A 635 12.99 39.40 15.61
CA ILE A 635 13.30 38.54 14.46
C ILE A 635 14.68 37.93 14.61
N ARG A 636 15.69 38.73 15.03
CA ARG A 636 17.03 38.22 15.34
C ARG A 636 17.00 37.14 16.38
N HIS A 637 16.27 37.39 17.49
CA HIS A 637 16.13 36.41 18.56
C HIS A 637 15.45 35.14 18.11
N THR A 638 14.37 35.23 17.34
CA THR A 638 13.64 34.10 16.77
C THR A 638 14.53 33.26 15.84
N ALA A 639 15.30 33.90 14.97
CA ALA A 639 16.20 33.21 14.05
C ALA A 639 17.29 32.43 14.79
N LEU A 640 17.91 33.05 15.83
CA LEU A 640 18.93 32.37 16.65
C LEU A 640 18.32 31.26 17.52
N ALA A 641 17.09 31.38 17.98
CA ALA A 641 16.41 30.34 18.74
C ALA A 641 16.22 29.05 17.90
N TYR A 642 15.95 29.16 16.59
CA TYR A 642 15.86 28.02 15.70
C TYR A 642 17.20 27.31 15.47
N LEU A 643 18.32 28.02 15.59
CA LEU A 643 19.68 27.49 15.45
C LEU A 643 20.24 26.92 16.76
N ALA A 644 19.63 27.23 17.89
CA ALA A 644 20.07 26.71 19.19
C ALA A 644 19.93 25.18 19.24
N PRO A 645 20.92 24.45 19.81
CA PRO A 645 20.82 23.01 19.99
C PRO A 645 19.57 22.67 20.79
N ARG A 646 18.68 21.87 20.23
CA ARG A 646 17.53 21.32 20.98
C ARG A 646 18.10 20.36 22.00
N LEU A 647 18.07 20.72 23.27
CA LEU A 647 18.33 19.76 24.36
C LEU A 647 17.35 18.59 24.18
N PRO A 648 17.84 17.32 24.24
CA PRO A 648 16.93 16.20 24.22
C PRO A 648 15.94 16.36 25.36
N THR A 649 14.66 16.43 25.05
CA THR A 649 13.60 16.35 26.04
C THR A 649 13.76 15.03 26.76
N THR A 650 14.24 15.06 28.00
CA THR A 650 14.26 13.89 28.90
C THR A 650 12.82 13.40 28.96
N PRO A 651 12.52 12.12 28.66
CA PRO A 651 11.20 11.59 28.91
C PRO A 651 10.95 11.77 30.42
N GLN A 652 9.95 12.56 30.79
CA GLN A 652 9.45 12.51 32.15
C GLN A 652 8.97 11.09 32.37
N GLY A 653 9.72 10.35 33.17
CA GLY A 653 9.38 9.01 33.64
C GLY A 653 8.04 9.00 34.38
N PRO A 654 7.48 7.77 34.56
CA PRO A 654 6.08 7.48 34.83
C PRO A 654 5.52 8.16 36.07
#